data_4fae45a1901c36fd47bdc796ec404be1
#
_entry.id   4fae45a1901c36fd47bdc796ec404be1
#
_cell.length_a   1.000
_cell.length_b   1.000
_cell.length_c   1.000
_cell.angle_alpha   90.00
_cell.angle_beta   90.00
_cell.angle_gamma   90.00
#
_symmetry.space_group_name_H-M   'P 1'
#
loop_
_entity.id
_entity.type
_entity.pdbx_description
1 polymer ?
#
loop_
_entity_poly.entity_id
_entity_poly.type
_entity_poly.pdbx_seq_one_letter_code
_entity_poly.pdbx_strand_id
1 'polypeptide(L)'
;MNEQTKNTINAFVKTLREMFMIDDAAELDFGIYRIMAHKKAEIEAFFGLNDESEENALCRKIEALLAEQQDASVNVAEIRKQMQDRIRMYREDGETMEEINKKPTIIKFRQQLEENVDTTVMLPHILTALNDFFSRYYDKGDFISQRRYVNGGDATYLVPYNGEEVKLHWANADQYYIKTSEAFKNYRFKLKNGKEVEFTLKNAVQLKNNEKEQKDWARKFKLWDGVTEPGEEPVPDFVPVQIEEDGVLHIYFTYELMKKRGNEQKTLNNATYATLADIIQTKYKDDYLDLLAIMEGNDKEELRRHISRYTTKNSSDYFIHKNLGDFLRRELDFYLKNEIMHVSDLDYNNLRRTLAEAKTIKAVGEEIIQMLAGLEDFQKKLWLKKKFVVQSDYCITLDRVPESLYADICANEEQRKEWVRLFAIDEIERDLTTEGYSEPLTERFLEENPHLVLDTAFFNNDFKHRLLESMADIDAQCDGLLVNSENFQALELLQEKYQEQVKCVYIDPPYNTGGDDFLYKDAYQESSWLSCINDRLDLSKRYFKEGGSIAVSIDIKELDKLIGLMDMQLGDENRKANITIRRASITGAKVINPGLVNISENVVMYSNGQGKWQPQDAFREKGYDDRYGKMILNINAKPEKWEYSTVLDEFAKEKGVAKTQLRKQLGDAYNDELLKFVIDNSERVIRLAALDTDSVSQEVVKLSKESKKHPEKVYVLPREDGFNDYYITNGQTILF
;
A
#
# COMPACT_ATOMS: atom_id res chain seq x y z
N MET A 1 44.29 25.66 -9.29
CA MET A 1 43.29 24.88 -8.55
C MET A 1 43.97 23.90 -7.63
N ASN A 2 43.58 23.87 -6.35
CA ASN A 2 44.06 22.82 -5.42
C ASN A 2 43.34 21.50 -5.79
N GLU A 3 44.05 20.39 -5.81
CA GLU A 3 43.51 19.05 -6.11
C GLU A 3 42.31 18.69 -5.22
N GLN A 4 42.29 19.16 -3.98
CA GLN A 4 41.20 18.99 -3.04
C GLN A 4 39.90 19.69 -3.53
N THR A 5 40.01 20.93 -4.03
CA THR A 5 38.83 21.68 -4.56
C THR A 5 38.24 20.96 -5.77
N LYS A 6 39.10 20.48 -6.67
CA LYS A 6 38.66 19.72 -7.85
C LYS A 6 37.89 18.45 -7.44
N ASN A 7 38.41 17.68 -6.48
CA ASN A 7 37.75 16.47 -5.97
C ASN A 7 36.38 16.76 -5.34
N THR A 8 36.26 17.88 -4.64
CA THR A 8 34.97 18.31 -4.04
C THR A 8 33.96 18.74 -5.10
N ILE A 9 34.37 19.47 -6.12
CA ILE A 9 33.49 19.82 -7.27
C ILE A 9 32.98 18.54 -7.93
N ASN A 10 33.90 17.62 -8.28
CA ASN A 10 33.54 16.37 -8.95
C ASN A 10 32.59 15.49 -8.12
N ALA A 11 32.84 15.42 -6.80
CA ALA A 11 31.95 14.68 -5.90
C ALA A 11 30.53 15.25 -5.89
N PHE A 12 30.40 16.56 -5.78
CA PHE A 12 29.09 17.20 -5.76
C PHE A 12 28.39 17.17 -7.12
N VAL A 13 29.10 17.42 -8.21
CA VAL A 13 28.58 17.27 -9.58
C VAL A 13 28.07 15.85 -9.82
N LYS A 14 28.82 14.83 -9.36
CA LYS A 14 28.37 13.44 -9.44
C LYS A 14 27.05 13.22 -8.66
N THR A 15 26.98 13.72 -7.43
CA THR A 15 25.74 13.64 -6.61
C THR A 15 24.57 14.31 -7.31
N LEU A 16 24.75 15.50 -7.89
CA LEU A 16 23.70 16.18 -8.65
C LEU A 16 23.27 15.39 -9.90
N ARG A 17 24.22 14.82 -10.65
CA ARG A 17 23.89 13.97 -11.82
C ARG A 17 23.07 12.76 -11.42
N GLU A 18 23.40 12.10 -10.30
CA GLU A 18 22.64 10.98 -9.75
C GLU A 18 21.25 11.43 -9.29
N MET A 19 21.13 12.50 -8.50
CA MET A 19 19.86 13.01 -7.99
C MET A 19 18.88 13.39 -9.11
N PHE A 20 19.39 14.04 -10.16
CA PHE A 20 18.60 14.40 -11.33
C PHE A 20 18.53 13.31 -12.40
N MET A 21 19.03 12.11 -12.11
CA MET A 21 19.02 10.95 -13.04
C MET A 21 19.51 11.31 -14.47
N ILE A 22 20.49 12.23 -14.58
CA ILE A 22 20.93 12.81 -15.87
C ILE A 22 21.44 11.74 -16.84
N ASP A 23 22.23 10.79 -16.32
CA ASP A 23 22.81 9.73 -17.14
C ASP A 23 21.75 8.68 -17.49
N ASP A 24 20.86 8.36 -16.55
CA ASP A 24 19.73 7.47 -16.75
C ASP A 24 18.75 8.00 -17.82
N ALA A 25 18.44 9.31 -17.78
CA ALA A 25 17.56 9.97 -18.73
C ALA A 25 18.12 10.04 -20.17
N ALA A 26 19.43 9.91 -20.32
CA ALA A 26 20.05 9.85 -21.63
C ALA A 26 19.79 8.50 -22.35
N GLU A 27 19.57 7.44 -21.58
CA GLU A 27 19.43 6.07 -22.06
C GLU A 27 17.98 5.59 -22.08
N LEU A 28 17.15 6.03 -21.09
CA LEU A 28 15.80 5.54 -20.88
C LEU A 28 14.75 6.49 -21.44
N ASP A 29 13.79 5.97 -22.20
CA ASP A 29 12.72 6.76 -22.84
C ASP A 29 11.32 6.34 -22.37
N PHE A 30 11.09 6.41 -21.05
CA PHE A 30 9.75 6.18 -20.48
C PHE A 30 9.57 6.97 -19.15
N GLY A 31 8.32 7.25 -18.78
CA GLY A 31 7.96 7.88 -17.50
C GLY A 31 8.74 9.15 -17.19
N ILE A 32 9.34 9.22 -15.99
CA ILE A 32 10.14 10.37 -15.51
C ILE A 32 11.39 10.60 -16.36
N TYR A 33 12.00 9.54 -16.87
CA TYR A 33 13.24 9.65 -17.65
C TYR A 33 13.04 10.47 -18.94
N ARG A 34 11.89 10.34 -19.60
CA ARG A 34 11.53 11.17 -20.77
C ARG A 34 11.47 12.65 -20.43
N ILE A 35 10.95 12.98 -19.26
CA ILE A 35 10.88 14.37 -18.79
C ILE A 35 12.27 14.88 -18.48
N MET A 36 13.06 14.09 -17.78
CA MET A 36 14.44 14.43 -17.45
C MET A 36 15.28 14.61 -18.71
N ALA A 37 15.08 13.79 -19.74
CA ALA A 37 15.74 13.96 -21.04
C ALA A 37 15.45 15.33 -21.67
N HIS A 38 14.20 15.80 -21.59
CA HIS A 38 13.83 17.14 -22.07
C HIS A 38 14.43 18.28 -21.23
N LYS A 39 14.61 18.08 -19.94
CA LYS A 39 15.16 19.09 -19.01
C LYS A 39 16.67 18.98 -18.82
N LYS A 40 17.30 17.93 -19.33
CA LYS A 40 18.72 17.63 -19.15
C LYS A 40 19.61 18.83 -19.47
N ALA A 41 19.49 19.39 -20.67
CA ALA A 41 20.35 20.51 -21.11
C ALA A 41 20.18 21.75 -20.23
N GLU A 42 18.95 22.01 -19.75
CA GLU A 42 18.66 23.15 -18.85
C GLU A 42 19.31 22.93 -17.47
N ILE A 43 19.21 21.71 -16.92
CA ILE A 43 19.80 21.37 -15.62
C ILE A 43 21.33 21.33 -15.69
N GLU A 44 21.89 20.72 -16.74
CA GLU A 44 23.36 20.70 -16.97
C GLU A 44 23.94 22.07 -17.11
N ALA A 45 23.28 22.96 -17.86
CA ALA A 45 23.73 24.36 -18.02
C ALA A 45 23.61 25.16 -16.72
N PHE A 46 22.52 24.95 -15.96
CA PHE A 46 22.26 25.71 -14.73
C PHE A 46 23.28 25.37 -13.62
N PHE A 47 23.64 24.11 -13.46
CA PHE A 47 24.58 23.65 -12.45
C PHE A 47 26.00 23.46 -12.98
N GLY A 48 26.24 23.61 -14.29
CA GLY A 48 27.53 23.35 -14.89
C GLY A 48 27.98 21.90 -14.79
N LEU A 49 27.06 20.92 -14.90
CA LEU A 49 27.34 19.51 -14.64
C LEU A 49 28.31 18.86 -15.64
N ASN A 50 28.63 19.51 -16.75
CA ASN A 50 29.61 19.08 -17.76
C ASN A 50 30.94 19.78 -17.65
N ASP A 51 31.12 20.66 -16.66
CA ASP A 51 32.35 21.45 -16.44
C ASP A 51 32.90 21.15 -15.04
N GLU A 52 34.03 20.47 -14.99
CA GLU A 52 34.73 20.10 -13.74
C GLU A 52 35.72 21.19 -13.25
N SER A 53 35.72 22.34 -13.86
CA SER A 53 36.60 23.45 -13.51
C SER A 53 36.00 24.38 -12.43
N GLU A 54 36.80 25.25 -11.85
CA GLU A 54 36.34 26.31 -10.95
C GLU A 54 35.46 27.36 -11.65
N GLU A 55 35.48 27.39 -12.98
CA GLU A 55 34.67 28.29 -13.80
C GLU A 55 33.25 27.72 -14.07
N ASN A 56 32.95 26.59 -13.50
CA ASN A 56 31.63 25.99 -13.67
C ASN A 56 30.52 26.90 -13.12
N ALA A 57 29.32 26.81 -13.68
CA ALA A 57 28.22 27.72 -13.39
C ALA A 57 27.85 27.74 -11.89
N LEU A 58 27.92 26.59 -11.21
CA LEU A 58 27.63 26.46 -9.77
C LEU A 58 28.69 27.18 -8.93
N CYS A 59 29.98 26.98 -9.25
CA CYS A 59 31.09 27.67 -8.56
C CYS A 59 30.98 29.19 -8.70
N ARG A 60 30.80 29.69 -9.92
CA ARG A 60 30.59 31.14 -10.18
C ARG A 60 29.42 31.72 -9.40
N LYS A 61 28.34 30.95 -9.25
CA LYS A 61 27.18 31.36 -8.48
C LYS A 61 27.48 31.43 -6.98
N ILE A 62 28.17 30.44 -6.42
CA ILE A 62 28.60 30.45 -5.02
C ILE A 62 29.53 31.67 -4.79
N GLU A 63 30.47 31.90 -5.69
CA GLU A 63 31.37 33.05 -5.60
C GLU A 63 30.65 34.39 -5.66
N ALA A 64 29.65 34.55 -6.54
CA ALA A 64 28.83 35.75 -6.61
C ALA A 64 28.07 36.00 -5.30
N LEU A 65 27.43 34.96 -4.73
CA LEU A 65 26.70 35.04 -3.45
C LEU A 65 27.64 35.39 -2.28
N LEU A 66 28.85 34.86 -2.27
CA LEU A 66 29.88 35.23 -1.27
C LEU A 66 30.37 36.67 -1.45
N ALA A 67 30.57 37.11 -2.71
CA ALA A 67 30.99 38.48 -3.01
C ALA A 67 29.98 39.53 -2.53
N GLU A 68 28.68 39.24 -2.63
CA GLU A 68 27.61 40.12 -2.09
C GLU A 68 27.70 40.30 -0.57
N GLN A 69 28.32 39.35 0.14
CA GLN A 69 28.43 39.33 1.59
C GLN A 69 29.78 39.81 2.10
N GLN A 70 30.72 40.17 1.19
CA GLN A 70 32.00 40.78 1.56
C GLN A 70 31.81 42.18 2.12
N ASP A 71 32.66 42.54 3.09
CA ASP A 71 32.74 43.89 3.57
C ASP A 71 33.52 44.77 2.56
N ALA A 72 32.86 45.77 2.00
CA ALA A 72 33.48 46.69 1.06
C ALA A 72 34.72 47.42 1.61
N SER A 73 34.90 47.44 2.94
CA SER A 73 36.07 48.04 3.60
C SER A 73 37.28 47.11 3.67
N VAL A 74 37.12 45.78 3.38
CA VAL A 74 38.22 44.81 3.47
C VAL A 74 38.50 44.22 2.09
N ASN A 75 39.69 44.50 1.56
CA ASN A 75 40.15 43.95 0.30
C ASN A 75 40.85 42.59 0.53
N VAL A 76 40.09 41.49 0.58
CA VAL A 76 40.61 40.15 0.80
C VAL A 76 41.61 39.72 -0.28
N ALA A 77 41.40 40.13 -1.53
CA ALA A 77 42.30 39.84 -2.64
C ALA A 77 43.68 40.50 -2.44
N GLU A 78 43.70 41.73 -1.93
CA GLU A 78 44.95 42.46 -1.63
C GLU A 78 45.70 41.82 -0.45
N ILE A 79 44.99 41.42 0.61
CA ILE A 79 45.56 40.70 1.75
C ILE A 79 46.22 39.39 1.29
N ARG A 80 45.54 38.66 0.42
CA ARG A 80 46.07 37.41 -0.14
C ARG A 80 47.32 37.65 -1.01
N LYS A 81 47.26 38.63 -1.87
CA LYS A 81 48.41 39.03 -2.70
C LYS A 81 49.63 39.37 -1.83
N GLN A 82 49.43 40.19 -0.82
CA GLN A 82 50.48 40.57 0.11
C GLN A 82 51.05 39.36 0.86
N MET A 83 50.22 38.43 1.26
CA MET A 83 50.66 37.17 1.88
C MET A 83 51.49 36.34 0.90
N GLN A 84 51.03 36.18 -0.35
CA GLN A 84 51.75 35.39 -1.36
C GLN A 84 53.09 36.04 -1.73
N ASP A 85 53.16 37.35 -1.87
CA ASP A 85 54.38 38.06 -2.13
C ASP A 85 55.37 37.88 -0.96
N ARG A 86 54.86 37.89 0.28
CA ARG A 86 55.69 37.66 1.46
C ARG A 86 56.19 36.20 1.55
N ILE A 87 55.37 35.22 1.22
CA ILE A 87 55.78 33.82 1.13
C ILE A 87 56.86 33.66 0.05
N ARG A 88 56.70 34.32 -1.11
CA ARG A 88 57.68 34.25 -2.19
C ARG A 88 59.04 34.84 -1.73
N MET A 89 59.04 35.98 -1.05
CA MET A 89 60.25 36.56 -0.50
C MET A 89 60.96 35.62 0.47
N TYR A 90 60.23 35.01 1.41
CA TYR A 90 60.84 34.09 2.36
C TYR A 90 61.38 32.81 1.69
N ARG A 91 60.76 32.34 0.60
CA ARG A 91 61.27 31.23 -0.21
C ARG A 91 62.55 31.60 -0.97
N GLU A 92 62.63 32.80 -1.49
CA GLU A 92 63.87 33.33 -2.13
C GLU A 92 64.99 33.44 -1.12
N ASP A 93 64.70 33.73 0.15
CA ASP A 93 65.65 33.75 1.26
C ASP A 93 66.04 32.33 1.75
N GLY A 94 65.51 31.25 1.11
CA GLY A 94 65.88 29.86 1.38
C GLY A 94 65.09 29.19 2.53
N GLU A 95 64.04 29.84 3.04
CA GLU A 95 63.25 29.28 4.15
C GLU A 95 62.29 28.18 3.66
N THR A 96 62.05 27.17 4.49
CA THR A 96 61.10 26.08 4.23
C THR A 96 59.67 26.56 4.50
N MET A 97 58.69 25.88 3.90
CA MET A 97 57.28 26.21 4.14
C MET A 97 56.85 26.04 5.59
N GLU A 98 57.52 25.11 6.35
CA GLU A 98 57.23 24.93 7.78
C GLU A 98 57.70 26.15 8.61
N GLU A 99 58.81 26.73 8.28
CA GLU A 99 59.33 27.93 8.94
C GLU A 99 58.53 29.17 8.56
N ILE A 100 58.20 29.34 7.28
CA ILE A 100 57.35 30.41 6.77
C ILE A 100 55.99 30.40 7.45
N ASN A 101 55.35 29.22 7.63
CA ASN A 101 54.07 29.10 8.28
C ASN A 101 54.07 29.49 9.76
N LYS A 102 55.23 29.51 10.42
CA LYS A 102 55.37 29.93 11.82
C LYS A 102 55.70 31.45 11.96
N LYS A 103 55.87 32.18 10.86
CA LYS A 103 56.15 33.62 10.89
C LYS A 103 54.94 34.42 11.36
N PRO A 104 55.11 35.35 12.31
CA PRO A 104 53.99 36.15 12.83
C PRO A 104 53.24 36.94 11.76
N THR A 105 53.97 37.42 10.72
CA THR A 105 53.36 38.12 9.58
C THR A 105 52.44 37.22 8.75
N ILE A 106 52.82 35.97 8.52
CA ILE A 106 52.00 34.99 7.78
C ILE A 106 50.81 34.55 8.61
N ILE A 107 51.02 34.31 9.91
CA ILE A 107 49.96 34.01 10.85
C ILE A 107 48.90 35.13 10.87
N LYS A 108 49.34 36.40 10.93
CA LYS A 108 48.44 37.56 10.90
C LYS A 108 47.64 37.66 9.61
N PHE A 109 48.26 37.44 8.44
CA PHE A 109 47.51 37.40 7.18
C PHE A 109 46.50 36.26 7.14
N ARG A 110 46.85 35.10 7.64
CA ARG A 110 45.90 33.99 7.73
C ARG A 110 44.72 34.30 8.63
N GLN A 111 44.94 34.84 9.81
CA GLN A 111 43.88 35.29 10.71
C GLN A 111 42.97 36.29 10.03
N GLN A 112 43.51 37.29 9.31
CA GLN A 112 42.73 38.26 8.57
C GLN A 112 41.90 37.61 7.44
N LEU A 113 42.42 36.59 6.78
CA LEU A 113 41.66 35.80 5.78
C LEU A 113 40.59 34.92 6.41
N GLU A 114 40.88 34.32 7.58
CA GLU A 114 39.94 33.49 8.32
C GLU A 114 38.76 34.30 8.92
N GLU A 115 39.00 35.53 9.33
CA GLU A 115 38.01 36.46 9.87
C GLU A 115 37.08 37.07 8.80
N ASN A 116 37.47 37.00 7.52
CA ASN A 116 36.74 37.59 6.42
C ASN A 116 36.20 36.54 5.44
N VAL A 117 35.27 36.97 4.58
CA VAL A 117 34.66 36.11 3.55
C VAL A 117 35.69 35.89 2.43
N ASP A 118 36.41 34.78 2.49
CA ASP A 118 37.39 34.36 1.47
C ASP A 118 36.79 33.25 0.59
N THR A 119 36.41 33.60 -0.62
CA THR A 119 35.78 32.73 -1.60
C THR A 119 36.58 31.45 -1.88
N THR A 120 37.91 31.54 -1.92
CA THR A 120 38.80 30.41 -2.25
C THR A 120 38.84 29.35 -1.14
N VAL A 121 38.68 29.78 0.11
CA VAL A 121 38.63 28.86 1.27
C VAL A 121 37.21 28.35 1.47
N MET A 122 36.19 29.19 1.25
CA MET A 122 34.81 28.86 1.55
C MET A 122 34.15 27.99 0.48
N LEU A 123 34.53 28.14 -0.80
CA LEU A 123 33.94 27.37 -1.89
C LEU A 123 33.99 25.84 -1.66
N PRO A 124 35.14 25.21 -1.32
CA PRO A 124 35.16 23.76 -1.04
C PRO A 124 34.29 23.35 0.16
N HIS A 125 34.26 24.18 1.21
CA HIS A 125 33.43 23.93 2.39
C HIS A 125 31.95 23.93 2.05
N ILE A 126 31.49 24.91 1.29
CA ILE A 126 30.09 25.03 0.86
C ILE A 126 29.69 23.84 -0.02
N LEU A 127 30.54 23.47 -0.98
CA LEU A 127 30.28 22.31 -1.84
C LEU A 127 30.26 21.01 -1.06
N THR A 128 31.15 20.83 -0.08
CA THR A 128 31.16 19.66 0.81
C THR A 128 29.87 19.63 1.64
N ALA A 129 29.49 20.76 2.25
CA ALA A 129 28.28 20.83 3.05
C ALA A 129 27.00 20.53 2.25
N LEU A 130 26.89 21.04 1.03
CA LEU A 130 25.79 20.75 0.12
C LEU A 130 25.79 19.26 -0.27
N ASN A 131 26.96 18.71 -0.62
CA ASN A 131 27.10 17.29 -0.94
C ASN A 131 26.70 16.39 0.24
N ASP A 132 27.18 16.69 1.44
CA ASP A 132 26.87 15.93 2.66
C ASP A 132 25.39 16.03 3.02
N PHE A 133 24.78 17.20 2.82
CA PHE A 133 23.33 17.36 3.03
C PHE A 133 22.53 16.49 2.09
N PHE A 134 22.73 16.61 0.77
CA PHE A 134 21.90 15.90 -0.20
C PHE A 134 22.16 14.40 -0.22
N SER A 135 23.39 13.95 -0.01
CA SER A 135 23.74 12.51 0.07
C SER A 135 23.06 11.78 1.24
N ARG A 136 22.51 12.51 2.22
CA ARG A 136 21.72 11.92 3.31
C ARG A 136 20.33 11.45 2.85
N TYR A 137 19.80 12.04 1.80
CA TYR A 137 18.43 11.82 1.32
C TYR A 137 18.34 11.16 -0.04
N TYR A 138 19.48 10.95 -0.71
CA TYR A 138 19.52 10.32 -2.02
C TYR A 138 20.59 9.24 -2.09
N ASP A 139 20.19 8.07 -2.63
CA ASP A 139 21.10 6.98 -2.98
C ASP A 139 20.82 6.56 -4.43
N LYS A 140 21.83 6.67 -5.30
CA LYS A 140 21.75 6.32 -6.72
C LYS A 140 20.53 6.91 -7.46
N GLY A 141 20.19 8.14 -7.10
CA GLY A 141 19.06 8.88 -7.68
C GLY A 141 17.72 8.66 -7.01
N ASP A 142 17.59 7.70 -6.12
CA ASP A 142 16.37 7.45 -5.37
C ASP A 142 16.34 8.25 -4.07
N PHE A 143 15.21 8.90 -3.79
CA PHE A 143 14.98 9.54 -2.51
C PHE A 143 14.80 8.48 -1.41
N ILE A 144 15.54 8.67 -0.30
CA ILE A 144 15.46 7.80 0.88
C ILE A 144 15.18 8.65 2.12
N SER A 145 14.17 8.26 2.90
CA SER A 145 13.91 8.89 4.20
C SER A 145 14.86 8.31 5.24
N GLN A 146 15.96 9.00 5.53
CA GLN A 146 16.93 8.57 6.54
C GLN A 146 16.73 9.26 7.89
N ARG A 147 17.21 8.59 8.95
CA ARG A 147 17.30 9.19 10.28
C ARG A 147 18.38 10.28 10.27
N ARG A 148 18.09 11.39 10.94
CA ARG A 148 19.09 12.43 11.18
C ARG A 148 20.13 11.91 12.17
N TYR A 149 21.40 12.11 11.84
CA TYR A 149 22.50 11.96 12.76
C TYR A 149 22.96 13.36 13.19
N VAL A 150 23.04 13.62 14.49
CA VAL A 150 23.67 14.80 15.05
C VAL A 150 25.11 14.44 15.40
N ASN A 151 26.05 15.37 15.22
CA ASN A 151 27.44 15.19 15.68
C ASN A 151 27.45 14.82 17.17
N GLY A 152 27.78 13.57 17.50
CA GLY A 152 27.72 13.03 18.86
C GLY A 152 27.15 11.61 18.93
N GLY A 153 26.68 11.04 17.82
CA GLY A 153 26.29 9.62 17.74
C GLY A 153 24.84 9.30 18.09
N ASP A 154 24.05 10.24 18.56
CA ASP A 154 22.64 10.04 18.82
C ASP A 154 21.79 10.38 17.60
N ALA A 155 21.00 9.40 17.11
CA ALA A 155 20.06 9.62 16.03
C ALA A 155 18.89 10.49 16.52
N THR A 156 18.77 11.73 16.03
CA THR A 156 17.65 12.61 16.35
C THR A 156 16.68 12.65 15.18
N TYR A 157 15.41 12.35 15.47
CA TYR A 157 14.33 12.41 14.49
C TYR A 157 13.30 13.46 14.91
N LEU A 158 13.02 14.45 14.05
CA LEU A 158 11.99 15.46 14.31
C LEU A 158 10.65 14.99 13.72
N VAL A 159 9.75 14.60 14.59
CA VAL A 159 8.36 14.32 14.24
C VAL A 159 7.55 15.60 14.49
N PRO A 160 6.78 16.10 13.49
CA PRO A 160 5.85 17.19 13.73
C PRO A 160 4.87 16.78 14.85
N TYR A 161 4.81 17.54 15.92
CA TYR A 161 3.97 17.26 17.07
C TYR A 161 2.80 18.25 17.11
N ASN A 162 1.57 17.74 17.20
CA ASN A 162 0.35 18.54 17.20
C ASN A 162 -0.26 18.71 18.59
N GLY A 163 0.42 18.25 19.64
CA GLY A 163 -0.05 18.35 21.03
C GLY A 163 -0.76 17.10 21.54
N GLU A 164 -0.91 16.03 20.78
CA GLU A 164 -1.45 14.75 21.23
C GLU A 164 -0.43 13.98 22.07
N GLU A 165 -0.91 13.29 23.10
CA GLU A 165 -0.07 12.54 24.04
C GLU A 165 0.64 11.35 23.38
N VAL A 166 -0.03 10.68 22.43
CA VAL A 166 0.49 9.56 21.65
C VAL A 166 0.26 9.80 20.16
N LYS A 167 1.29 9.60 19.34
CA LYS A 167 1.19 9.72 17.88
C LYS A 167 1.90 8.57 17.17
N LEU A 168 1.17 7.88 16.29
CA LEU A 168 1.76 6.91 15.37
C LEU A 168 2.65 7.64 14.35
N HIS A 169 3.90 7.17 14.21
CA HIS A 169 4.83 7.69 13.22
C HIS A 169 5.58 6.55 12.52
N TRP A 170 5.79 6.69 11.20
CA TRP A 170 6.59 5.76 10.39
C TRP A 170 7.39 6.53 9.34
N ALA A 171 8.48 5.92 8.86
CA ALA A 171 9.48 6.62 8.02
C ALA A 171 8.89 7.19 6.72
N ASN A 172 7.94 6.49 6.09
CA ASN A 172 7.36 6.84 4.79
C ASN A 172 5.96 7.49 4.91
N ALA A 173 5.61 8.08 6.07
CA ALA A 173 4.29 8.69 6.30
C ALA A 173 3.92 9.78 5.28
N ASP A 174 4.92 10.55 4.86
CA ASP A 174 4.76 11.65 3.90
C ASP A 174 4.97 11.22 2.43
N GLN A 175 4.84 9.94 2.12
CA GLN A 175 5.05 9.40 0.78
C GLN A 175 3.85 8.58 0.31
N TYR A 176 3.54 8.67 -0.99
CA TYR A 176 2.65 7.74 -1.66
C TYR A 176 3.39 6.44 -1.96
N TYR A 177 2.78 5.32 -1.62
CA TYR A 177 3.27 4.00 -2.02
C TYR A 177 2.83 3.70 -3.46
N ILE A 178 3.79 3.32 -4.31
CA ILE A 178 3.57 3.00 -5.71
C ILE A 178 4.01 1.56 -5.98
N LYS A 179 3.10 0.75 -6.47
CA LYS A 179 3.40 -0.62 -6.85
C LYS A 179 4.24 -0.66 -8.13
N THR A 180 5.36 -1.35 -8.11
CA THR A 180 6.34 -1.38 -9.21
C THR A 180 5.76 -1.86 -10.53
N SER A 181 4.86 -2.85 -10.51
CA SER A 181 4.21 -3.39 -11.71
C SER A 181 3.43 -2.34 -12.51
N GLU A 182 3.04 -1.23 -11.88
CA GLU A 182 2.36 -0.12 -12.55
C GLU A 182 3.34 0.88 -13.18
N ALA A 183 4.57 0.98 -12.63
CA ALA A 183 5.52 2.01 -13.03
C ALA A 183 6.49 1.58 -14.13
N PHE A 184 6.91 0.31 -14.11
CA PHE A 184 7.95 -0.22 -14.99
C PHE A 184 7.46 -1.35 -15.91
N LYS A 185 6.17 -1.33 -16.27
CA LYS A 185 5.59 -2.34 -17.15
C LYS A 185 6.31 -2.42 -18.50
N ASN A 186 6.71 -1.28 -19.03
CA ASN A 186 7.45 -1.14 -20.27
C ASN A 186 8.74 -0.36 -20.02
N TYR A 187 9.88 -1.02 -20.17
CA TYR A 187 11.20 -0.44 -19.96
C TYR A 187 11.87 -0.26 -21.32
N ARG A 188 11.88 0.96 -21.84
CA ARG A 188 12.42 1.30 -23.18
C ARG A 188 13.77 2.02 -23.04
N PHE A 189 14.71 1.64 -23.88
CA PHE A 189 16.03 2.27 -23.95
C PHE A 189 16.53 2.35 -25.41
N LYS A 190 17.47 3.25 -25.64
CA LYS A 190 18.00 3.60 -26.94
C LYS A 190 19.47 3.19 -27.05
N LEU A 191 19.84 2.53 -28.13
CA LEU A 191 21.21 2.17 -28.44
C LEU A 191 21.96 3.34 -29.10
N LYS A 192 23.29 3.30 -29.11
CA LYS A 192 24.12 4.35 -29.76
C LYS A 192 23.84 4.51 -31.26
N ASN A 193 23.47 3.45 -31.93
CA ASN A 193 23.09 3.47 -33.36
C ASN A 193 21.67 4.03 -33.61
N GLY A 194 20.97 4.47 -32.54
CA GLY A 194 19.64 5.07 -32.60
C GLY A 194 18.48 4.06 -32.60
N LYS A 195 18.75 2.76 -32.62
CA LYS A 195 17.73 1.71 -32.48
C LYS A 195 17.19 1.66 -31.05
N GLU A 196 15.92 1.32 -30.93
CA GLU A 196 15.23 1.23 -29.65
C GLU A 196 14.92 -0.21 -29.27
N VAL A 197 15.02 -0.50 -27.99
CA VAL A 197 14.71 -1.81 -27.39
C VAL A 197 13.73 -1.60 -26.25
N GLU A 198 12.72 -2.45 -26.13
CA GLU A 198 11.75 -2.41 -25.07
C GLU A 198 11.63 -3.76 -24.37
N PHE A 199 11.77 -3.77 -23.06
CA PHE A 199 11.41 -4.91 -22.21
C PHE A 199 9.95 -4.77 -21.81
N THR A 200 9.12 -5.70 -22.24
CA THR A 200 7.68 -5.69 -21.99
C THR A 200 7.31 -6.82 -21.06
N LEU A 201 6.62 -6.48 -19.96
CA LEU A 201 6.10 -7.47 -19.05
C LEU A 201 4.76 -8.00 -19.58
N LYS A 202 4.73 -9.28 -19.95
CA LYS A 202 3.46 -9.99 -20.21
C LYS A 202 2.84 -10.37 -18.87
N ASN A 203 1.52 -10.37 -18.82
CA ASN A 203 0.80 -10.73 -17.58
C ASN A 203 1.29 -12.10 -17.14
N ALA A 204 1.78 -12.15 -15.90
CA ALA A 204 2.06 -13.43 -15.27
C ALA A 204 0.73 -14.20 -15.25
N VAL A 205 0.76 -15.41 -15.80
CA VAL A 205 -0.36 -16.31 -15.66
C VAL A 205 -0.65 -16.47 -14.18
N GLN A 206 -1.78 -15.96 -13.71
CA GLN A 206 -2.19 -16.14 -12.32
C GLN A 206 -2.51 -17.62 -12.15
N LEU A 207 -1.55 -18.38 -11.66
CA LEU A 207 -1.82 -19.71 -11.13
C LEU A 207 -2.97 -19.58 -10.14
N LYS A 208 -4.02 -20.40 -10.32
CA LYS A 208 -5.22 -20.39 -9.48
C LYS A 208 -4.81 -20.27 -8.02
N ASN A 209 -5.32 -19.27 -7.32
CA ASN A 209 -5.01 -18.85 -5.95
C ASN A 209 -5.21 -19.91 -4.84
N ASN A 210 -5.22 -21.21 -5.15
CA ASN A 210 -5.43 -22.29 -4.19
C ASN A 210 -4.15 -23.01 -3.77
N GLU A 211 -3.00 -22.72 -4.38
CA GLU A 211 -1.73 -23.19 -3.84
C GLU A 211 -1.23 -22.15 -2.85
N LYS A 212 -1.35 -22.48 -1.57
CA LYS A 212 -0.79 -21.70 -0.45
C LYS A 212 0.67 -21.42 -0.80
N GLU A 213 1.02 -20.13 -0.89
CA GLU A 213 2.40 -19.71 -1.03
C GLU A 213 3.24 -20.39 0.05
N GLN A 214 4.07 -21.30 -0.38
CA GLN A 214 4.96 -21.99 0.54
C GLN A 214 6.10 -21.02 0.86
N LYS A 215 6.54 -21.01 2.11
CA LYS A 215 7.65 -20.18 2.64
C LYS A 215 8.92 -20.18 1.78
N ASP A 216 9.05 -21.14 0.88
CA ASP A 216 10.19 -21.36 0.00
C ASP A 216 10.00 -20.84 -1.45
N TRP A 217 8.93 -20.12 -1.73
CA TRP A 217 8.64 -19.57 -3.05
C TRP A 217 8.80 -18.04 -3.07
N ALA A 218 9.17 -17.48 -4.23
CA ALA A 218 9.21 -16.04 -4.49
C ALA A 218 8.97 -15.77 -5.97
N ARG A 219 8.39 -14.63 -6.29
CA ARG A 219 8.24 -14.20 -7.68
C ARG A 219 9.58 -13.76 -8.25
N LYS A 220 9.84 -14.16 -9.52
CA LYS A 220 11.07 -13.88 -10.24
C LYS A 220 10.79 -13.51 -11.67
N PHE A 221 11.63 -12.64 -12.24
CA PHE A 221 11.62 -12.31 -13.65
C PHE A 221 12.31 -13.40 -14.45
N LYS A 222 11.65 -13.85 -15.51
CA LYS A 222 12.22 -14.72 -16.56
C LYS A 222 11.74 -14.26 -17.93
N LEU A 223 12.33 -14.79 -19.00
CA LEU A 223 11.77 -14.62 -20.34
C LEU A 223 10.42 -15.30 -20.45
N TRP A 224 9.49 -14.66 -21.15
CA TRP A 224 8.19 -15.25 -21.42
C TRP A 224 8.35 -16.44 -22.39
N ASP A 225 7.68 -17.52 -22.10
CA ASP A 225 7.75 -18.80 -22.82
C ASP A 225 6.54 -19.06 -23.72
N GLY A 226 5.70 -18.04 -23.93
CA GLY A 226 4.53 -18.09 -24.78
C GLY A 226 3.26 -18.59 -24.09
N VAL A 227 3.33 -18.99 -22.83
CA VAL A 227 2.17 -19.46 -22.06
C VAL A 227 1.23 -18.30 -21.76
N THR A 228 -0.06 -18.47 -22.08
CA THR A 228 -1.10 -17.46 -21.86
C THR A 228 -2.12 -17.89 -20.83
N GLU A 229 -2.30 -19.19 -20.58
CA GLU A 229 -3.24 -19.73 -19.60
C GLU A 229 -2.57 -20.62 -18.55
N PRO A 230 -3.12 -20.67 -17.33
CA PRO A 230 -2.59 -21.52 -16.25
C PRO A 230 -2.68 -23.01 -16.60
N GLY A 231 -1.54 -23.70 -16.54
CA GLY A 231 -1.47 -25.14 -16.78
C GLY A 231 -1.13 -25.56 -18.21
N GLU A 232 -0.93 -24.59 -19.09
CA GLU A 232 -0.34 -24.85 -20.41
C GLU A 232 1.15 -25.17 -20.29
N GLU A 233 1.66 -26.03 -21.17
CA GLU A 233 3.10 -26.26 -21.28
C GLU A 233 3.75 -25.12 -22.10
N PRO A 234 5.03 -24.81 -21.87
CA PRO A 234 5.77 -23.84 -22.66
C PRO A 234 5.66 -24.13 -24.14
N VAL A 235 5.40 -23.08 -24.93
CA VAL A 235 5.27 -23.23 -26.40
C VAL A 235 6.62 -23.66 -27.00
N PRO A 236 6.71 -24.80 -27.64
CA PRO A 236 7.97 -25.27 -28.24
C PRO A 236 8.49 -24.23 -29.26
N ASP A 237 9.80 -23.96 -29.21
CA ASP A 237 10.50 -23.02 -30.11
C ASP A 237 9.98 -21.58 -30.09
N PHE A 238 9.27 -21.18 -29.01
CA PHE A 238 8.81 -19.80 -28.84
C PHE A 238 10.00 -18.83 -28.71
N VAL A 239 9.95 -17.73 -29.48
CA VAL A 239 10.98 -16.70 -29.45
C VAL A 239 10.46 -15.46 -28.71
N PRO A 240 10.96 -15.17 -27.50
CA PRO A 240 10.50 -14.04 -26.68
C PRO A 240 11.04 -12.68 -27.15
N VAL A 241 11.35 -12.54 -28.44
CA VAL A 241 11.92 -11.33 -29.04
C VAL A 241 11.25 -11.09 -30.39
N GLN A 242 10.76 -9.89 -30.61
CA GLN A 242 10.07 -9.51 -31.85
C GLN A 242 10.26 -8.02 -32.13
N ILE A 243 10.40 -7.64 -33.43
CA ILE A 243 10.25 -6.24 -33.86
C ILE A 243 8.76 -6.04 -34.15
N GLU A 244 8.14 -5.09 -33.41
CA GLU A 244 6.73 -4.76 -33.63
C GLU A 244 6.53 -3.67 -34.70
N GLU A 245 5.29 -3.30 -34.96
CA GLU A 245 4.90 -2.29 -35.97
C GLU A 245 5.52 -0.92 -35.75
N ASP A 246 5.88 -0.60 -34.47
CA ASP A 246 6.56 0.64 -34.09
C ASP A 246 8.06 0.66 -34.47
N GLY A 247 8.59 -0.45 -34.98
CA GLY A 247 10.01 -0.60 -35.36
C GLY A 247 10.96 -0.83 -34.19
N VAL A 248 10.43 -1.09 -32.97
CA VAL A 248 11.18 -1.33 -31.74
C VAL A 248 11.39 -2.82 -31.52
N LEU A 249 12.54 -3.20 -31.00
CA LEU A 249 12.81 -4.60 -30.61
C LEU A 249 12.20 -4.86 -29.25
N HIS A 250 11.09 -5.60 -29.21
CA HIS A 250 10.43 -6.02 -27.96
C HIS A 250 11.03 -7.32 -27.46
N ILE A 251 11.37 -7.35 -26.16
CA ILE A 251 11.82 -8.52 -25.42
C ILE A 251 10.82 -8.76 -24.29
N TYR A 252 10.17 -9.92 -24.33
CA TYR A 252 9.06 -10.22 -23.43
C TYR A 252 9.52 -10.95 -22.18
N PHE A 253 9.15 -10.40 -21.03
CA PHE A 253 9.39 -10.97 -19.71
C PHE A 253 8.07 -11.39 -19.05
N THR A 254 8.16 -12.31 -18.11
CA THR A 254 7.10 -12.66 -17.18
C THR A 254 7.62 -12.61 -15.74
N TYR A 255 6.73 -12.41 -14.77
CA TYR A 255 7.04 -12.33 -13.35
C TYR A 255 6.28 -13.42 -12.59
N GLU A 256 6.93 -14.57 -12.39
CA GLU A 256 6.30 -15.80 -11.94
C GLU A 256 6.75 -16.25 -10.55
N LEU A 257 5.85 -16.99 -9.87
CA LEU A 257 6.13 -17.61 -8.58
C LEU A 257 7.02 -18.84 -8.79
N MET A 258 8.22 -18.83 -8.20
CA MET A 258 9.22 -19.89 -8.32
C MET A 258 9.81 -20.26 -6.96
N LYS A 259 10.32 -21.50 -6.82
CA LYS A 259 11.06 -21.89 -5.62
C LYS A 259 12.29 -21.01 -5.42
N LYS A 260 12.50 -20.49 -4.20
CA LYS A 260 13.63 -19.61 -3.86
C LYS A 260 14.97 -20.29 -4.14
N ARG A 261 15.12 -21.57 -3.73
CA ARG A 261 16.35 -22.33 -3.89
C ARG A 261 16.55 -22.74 -5.35
N GLY A 262 17.68 -22.35 -5.93
CA GLY A 262 18.05 -22.65 -7.33
C GLY A 262 17.54 -21.63 -8.35
N ASN A 263 16.69 -20.68 -7.94
CA ASN A 263 16.11 -19.64 -8.79
C ASN A 263 16.47 -18.24 -8.29
N GLU A 264 17.74 -18.01 -7.99
CA GLU A 264 18.20 -16.66 -7.65
C GLU A 264 18.08 -15.75 -8.88
N GLN A 265 17.58 -14.51 -8.72
CA GLN A 265 17.37 -13.59 -9.84
C GLN A 265 18.64 -13.36 -10.67
N LYS A 266 19.80 -13.32 -10.01
CA LYS A 266 21.10 -13.21 -10.70
C LYS A 266 21.38 -14.39 -11.64
N THR A 267 21.04 -15.61 -11.23
CA THR A 267 21.19 -16.82 -12.07
C THR A 267 20.23 -16.79 -13.26
N LEU A 268 18.97 -16.39 -13.02
CA LEU A 268 17.97 -16.21 -14.07
C LEU A 268 18.37 -15.13 -15.08
N ASN A 269 18.92 -14.00 -14.60
CA ASN A 269 19.43 -12.93 -15.45
C ASN A 269 20.57 -13.41 -16.36
N ASN A 270 21.47 -14.27 -15.86
CA ASN A 270 22.53 -14.84 -16.65
C ASN A 270 22.00 -15.80 -17.73
N ALA A 271 21.02 -16.62 -17.38
CA ALA A 271 20.36 -17.51 -18.35
C ALA A 271 19.61 -16.70 -19.41
N THR A 272 18.85 -15.69 -19.00
CA THR A 272 18.17 -14.73 -19.88
C THR A 272 19.14 -14.09 -20.87
N TYR A 273 20.27 -13.58 -20.37
CA TYR A 273 21.30 -13.00 -21.22
C TYR A 273 21.84 -13.99 -22.24
N ALA A 274 22.16 -15.22 -21.83
CA ALA A 274 22.69 -16.24 -22.74
C ALA A 274 21.71 -16.57 -23.88
N THR A 275 20.43 -16.76 -23.56
CA THR A 275 19.38 -17.01 -24.54
C THR A 275 19.21 -15.83 -25.51
N LEU A 276 19.15 -14.61 -24.99
CA LEU A 276 18.97 -13.41 -25.80
C LEU A 276 20.21 -13.14 -26.69
N ALA A 277 21.41 -13.39 -26.19
CA ALA A 277 22.64 -13.21 -26.96
C ALA A 277 22.67 -14.14 -28.20
N ASP A 278 22.26 -15.38 -28.05
CA ASP A 278 22.12 -16.30 -29.15
C ASP A 278 21.07 -15.83 -30.17
N ILE A 279 19.90 -15.42 -29.73
CA ILE A 279 18.83 -14.90 -30.60
C ILE A 279 19.30 -13.64 -31.35
N ILE A 280 19.96 -12.71 -30.67
CA ILE A 280 20.47 -11.47 -31.28
C ILE A 280 21.53 -11.78 -32.31
N GLN A 281 22.48 -12.66 -32.01
CA GLN A 281 23.55 -13.07 -32.96
C GLN A 281 23.02 -13.78 -34.19
N THR A 282 21.92 -14.54 -34.07
CA THR A 282 21.37 -15.33 -35.16
C THR A 282 20.34 -14.56 -35.99
N LYS A 283 19.44 -13.79 -35.35
CA LYS A 283 18.28 -13.20 -36.04
C LYS A 283 18.34 -11.67 -36.19
N TYR A 284 19.04 -10.95 -35.27
CA TYR A 284 19.00 -9.48 -35.19
C TYR A 284 20.38 -8.82 -35.22
N LYS A 285 21.39 -9.54 -35.65
CA LYS A 285 22.79 -9.10 -35.59
C LYS A 285 23.05 -7.79 -36.36
N ASP A 286 22.36 -7.56 -37.50
CA ASP A 286 22.63 -6.42 -38.38
C ASP A 286 22.29 -5.06 -37.72
N ASP A 287 21.27 -5.03 -36.84
CA ASP A 287 20.73 -3.81 -36.23
C ASP A 287 20.98 -3.72 -34.72
N TYR A 288 21.15 -4.85 -34.01
CA TYR A 288 21.14 -4.89 -32.57
C TYR A 288 22.38 -5.53 -31.92
N LEU A 289 23.48 -5.66 -32.67
CA LEU A 289 24.74 -6.23 -32.15
C LEU A 289 25.33 -5.40 -31.00
N ASP A 290 25.07 -4.08 -30.97
CA ASP A 290 25.48 -3.19 -29.89
C ASP A 290 25.01 -3.64 -28.50
N LEU A 291 23.91 -4.40 -28.42
CA LEU A 291 23.44 -5.01 -27.17
C LEU A 291 24.46 -5.98 -26.54
N LEU A 292 25.31 -6.59 -27.32
CA LEU A 292 26.31 -7.56 -26.86
C LEU A 292 27.70 -6.92 -26.66
N ALA A 293 27.84 -5.62 -26.95
CA ALA A 293 29.09 -4.88 -26.78
C ALA A 293 29.23 -4.33 -25.34
N ILE A 294 30.45 -4.20 -24.88
CA ILE A 294 30.80 -3.44 -23.68
C ILE A 294 31.04 -2.01 -24.09
N MET A 295 30.18 -1.08 -23.64
CA MET A 295 30.31 0.34 -23.96
C MET A 295 31.39 1.00 -23.09
N GLU A 296 31.97 2.08 -23.62
CA GLU A 296 33.01 2.87 -22.93
C GLU A 296 32.51 3.35 -21.55
N GLY A 297 33.30 3.09 -20.52
CA GLY A 297 32.94 3.42 -19.14
C GLY A 297 32.14 2.33 -18.41
N ASN A 298 31.75 1.23 -19.07
CA ASN A 298 31.04 0.11 -18.48
C ASN A 298 31.93 -1.12 -18.30
N ASP A 299 31.60 -1.96 -17.31
CA ASP A 299 32.29 -3.25 -17.01
C ASP A 299 31.55 -4.47 -17.56
N LYS A 300 30.34 -4.27 -18.15
CA LYS A 300 29.45 -5.32 -18.64
C LYS A 300 28.87 -4.96 -20.01
N GLU A 301 28.45 -6.00 -20.71
CA GLU A 301 27.70 -5.86 -21.97
C GLU A 301 26.39 -5.08 -21.75
N GLU A 302 26.00 -4.30 -22.72
CA GLU A 302 24.83 -3.41 -22.68
C GLU A 302 23.55 -4.15 -22.30
N LEU A 303 23.27 -5.27 -22.95
CA LEU A 303 22.10 -6.11 -22.66
C LEU A 303 22.11 -6.62 -21.22
N ARG A 304 23.27 -7.08 -20.72
CA ARG A 304 23.41 -7.57 -19.33
C ARG A 304 23.17 -6.46 -18.32
N ARG A 305 23.63 -5.27 -18.61
CA ARG A 305 23.43 -4.08 -17.80
C ARG A 305 21.93 -3.74 -17.70
N HIS A 306 21.24 -3.69 -18.83
CA HIS A 306 19.80 -3.40 -18.88
C HIS A 306 18.95 -4.49 -18.22
N ILE A 307 19.23 -5.78 -18.43
CA ILE A 307 18.55 -6.89 -17.75
C ILE A 307 18.71 -6.74 -16.22
N SER A 308 19.93 -6.51 -15.75
CA SER A 308 20.19 -6.34 -14.32
C SER A 308 19.43 -5.13 -13.75
N ARG A 309 19.43 -4.01 -14.47
CA ARG A 309 18.74 -2.79 -14.09
C ARG A 309 17.22 -2.96 -14.06
N TYR A 310 16.66 -3.57 -15.11
CA TYR A 310 15.23 -3.88 -15.21
C TYR A 310 14.75 -4.73 -14.04
N THR A 311 15.42 -5.86 -13.77
CA THR A 311 15.04 -6.78 -12.72
C THR A 311 15.27 -6.22 -11.32
N THR A 312 16.30 -5.39 -11.11
CA THR A 312 16.56 -4.75 -9.81
C THR A 312 15.55 -3.65 -9.52
N LYS A 313 15.28 -2.75 -10.48
CA LYS A 313 14.29 -1.68 -10.30
C LYS A 313 12.87 -2.20 -10.13
N ASN A 314 12.53 -3.34 -10.76
CA ASN A 314 11.22 -3.98 -10.63
C ASN A 314 11.12 -4.97 -9.46
N SER A 315 12.15 -5.11 -8.64
CA SER A 315 12.12 -6.01 -7.48
C SER A 315 11.69 -5.34 -6.19
N SER A 316 11.45 -4.04 -6.20
CA SER A 316 10.98 -3.27 -5.04
C SER A 316 10.00 -2.20 -5.45
N ASP A 317 9.00 -1.96 -4.62
CA ASP A 317 8.07 -0.85 -4.79
C ASP A 317 8.79 0.48 -4.54
N TYR A 318 8.25 1.58 -5.05
CA TYR A 318 8.85 2.90 -4.89
C TYR A 318 7.84 3.91 -4.33
N PHE A 319 8.32 5.10 -4.01
CA PHE A 319 7.56 6.12 -3.32
C PHE A 319 7.64 7.45 -4.04
N ILE A 320 6.56 8.23 -3.96
CA ILE A 320 6.52 9.64 -4.37
C ILE A 320 6.24 10.47 -3.13
N HIS A 321 7.10 11.45 -2.85
CA HIS A 321 6.94 12.31 -1.68
C HIS A 321 5.74 13.26 -1.87
N LYS A 322 4.88 13.36 -0.84
CA LYS A 322 3.68 14.23 -0.89
C LYS A 322 4.02 15.71 -0.96
N ASN A 323 5.11 16.12 -0.31
CA ASN A 323 5.62 17.50 -0.30
C ASN A 323 7.13 17.52 -0.05
N LEU A 324 7.92 17.13 -1.06
CA LEU A 324 9.38 17.04 -0.97
C LEU A 324 10.05 18.38 -0.68
N GLY A 325 9.55 19.46 -1.30
CA GLY A 325 10.14 20.78 -1.15
C GLY A 325 10.13 21.27 0.30
N ASP A 326 8.98 21.19 0.97
CA ASP A 326 8.90 21.63 2.37
C ASP A 326 9.65 20.69 3.32
N PHE A 327 9.70 19.39 3.00
CA PHE A 327 10.52 18.45 3.74
C PHE A 327 12.01 18.86 3.68
N LEU A 328 12.58 18.95 2.49
CA LEU A 328 14.00 19.28 2.32
C LEU A 328 14.37 20.67 2.87
N ARG A 329 13.48 21.67 2.77
CA ARG A 329 13.70 23.00 3.37
C ARG A 329 13.83 22.94 4.88
N ARG A 330 12.94 22.19 5.55
CA ARG A 330 13.02 21.99 7.01
C ARG A 330 14.31 21.27 7.39
N GLU A 331 14.68 20.26 6.62
CA GLU A 331 15.91 19.52 6.85
C GLU A 331 17.16 20.38 6.63
N LEU A 332 17.16 21.22 5.60
CA LEU A 332 18.26 22.17 5.34
C LEU A 332 18.38 23.21 6.47
N ASP A 333 17.27 23.76 6.94
CA ASP A 333 17.28 24.69 8.07
C ASP A 333 17.80 24.01 9.35
N PHE A 334 17.45 22.74 9.56
CA PHE A 334 17.97 21.96 10.68
C PHE A 334 19.47 21.68 10.53
N TYR A 335 19.91 21.30 9.33
CA TYR A 335 21.32 21.05 9.02
C TYR A 335 22.18 22.29 9.26
N LEU A 336 21.74 23.45 8.76
CA LEU A 336 22.42 24.72 8.96
C LEU A 336 22.59 25.08 10.43
N LYS A 337 21.55 24.88 11.24
CA LYS A 337 21.55 25.20 12.68
C LYS A 337 22.42 24.26 13.52
N ASN A 338 22.51 23.00 13.15
CA ASN A 338 23.13 21.99 13.99
C ASN A 338 24.50 21.51 13.48
N GLU A 339 24.81 21.68 12.19
CA GLU A 339 26.04 21.19 11.59
C GLU A 339 26.95 22.31 11.12
N ILE A 340 26.40 23.48 10.74
CA ILE A 340 27.14 24.61 10.22
C ILE A 340 27.26 25.73 11.26
N MET A 341 26.15 26.02 11.98
CA MET A 341 26.11 27.15 12.94
C MET A 341 26.09 26.60 14.39
N HIS A 342 27.21 26.06 14.83
CA HIS A 342 27.37 25.69 16.25
C HIS A 342 27.51 26.94 17.11
N VAL A 343 26.54 27.21 17.97
CA VAL A 343 26.55 28.40 18.85
C VAL A 343 27.76 28.38 19.78
N SER A 344 28.25 27.22 20.20
CA SER A 344 29.47 27.10 21.02
C SER A 344 30.75 27.50 20.31
N ASP A 345 30.77 27.46 18.99
CA ASP A 345 31.94 27.68 18.17
C ASP A 345 31.94 29.10 17.53
N LEU A 346 30.83 29.84 17.70
CA LEU A 346 30.67 31.18 17.21
C LEU A 346 31.37 32.17 18.13
N ASP A 347 32.41 32.84 17.62
CA ASP A 347 33.03 34.01 18.22
C ASP A 347 32.81 35.25 17.35
N TYR A 348 33.20 36.39 17.86
CA TYR A 348 33.04 37.69 17.13
C TYR A 348 33.80 37.71 15.80
N ASN A 349 34.90 36.96 15.70
CA ASN A 349 35.81 37.01 14.55
C ASN A 349 35.31 36.09 13.42
N ASN A 350 34.74 34.90 13.77
CA ASN A 350 34.28 33.96 12.77
C ASN A 350 32.77 34.06 12.42
N LEU A 351 31.99 34.80 13.22
CA LEU A 351 30.53 34.96 13.05
C LEU A 351 30.15 35.41 11.63
N ARG A 352 30.86 36.40 11.07
CA ARG A 352 30.56 36.92 9.74
C ARG A 352 30.78 35.87 8.65
N ARG A 353 31.87 35.10 8.74
CA ARG A 353 32.19 34.02 7.82
C ARG A 353 31.15 32.90 7.90
N THR A 354 30.86 32.44 9.10
CA THR A 354 29.87 31.35 9.30
C THR A 354 28.48 31.75 8.83
N LEU A 355 28.07 33.02 9.03
CA LEU A 355 26.81 33.53 8.50
C LEU A 355 26.80 33.60 6.97
N ALA A 356 27.90 34.00 6.35
CA ALA A 356 28.04 34.04 4.90
C ALA A 356 27.99 32.64 4.30
N GLU A 357 28.67 31.68 4.93
CA GLU A 357 28.62 30.25 4.56
C GLU A 357 27.21 29.69 4.65
N ALA A 358 26.54 29.84 5.81
CA ALA A 358 25.21 29.35 6.03
C ALA A 358 24.17 29.96 5.05
N LYS A 359 24.26 31.27 4.78
CA LYS A 359 23.38 31.95 3.82
C LYS A 359 23.60 31.46 2.39
N THR A 360 24.86 31.23 2.01
CA THR A 360 25.20 30.73 0.66
C THR A 360 24.76 29.28 0.48
N ILE A 361 25.02 28.42 1.46
CA ILE A 361 24.50 27.03 1.47
C ILE A 361 22.99 27.04 1.36
N LYS A 362 22.31 27.90 2.12
CA LYS A 362 20.84 28.01 2.06
C LYS A 362 20.37 28.44 0.68
N ALA A 363 20.96 29.48 0.10
CA ALA A 363 20.54 30.01 -1.20
C ALA A 363 20.72 28.98 -2.33
N VAL A 364 21.87 28.33 -2.40
CA VAL A 364 22.13 27.27 -3.41
C VAL A 364 21.30 26.05 -3.16
N GLY A 365 21.17 25.63 -1.90
CA GLY A 365 20.35 24.48 -1.49
C GLY A 365 18.87 24.68 -1.85
N GLU A 366 18.30 25.86 -1.63
CA GLU A 366 16.92 26.20 -2.00
C GLU A 366 16.66 26.06 -3.51
N GLU A 367 17.60 26.43 -4.36
CA GLU A 367 17.44 26.28 -5.81
C GLU A 367 17.46 24.81 -6.25
N ILE A 368 18.37 24.02 -5.67
CA ILE A 368 18.41 22.58 -5.90
C ILE A 368 17.09 21.95 -5.43
N ILE A 369 16.64 22.31 -4.22
CA ILE A 369 15.38 21.82 -3.65
C ILE A 369 14.20 22.22 -4.53
N GLN A 370 14.16 23.43 -5.05
CA GLN A 370 13.09 23.88 -5.93
C GLN A 370 13.00 23.04 -7.21
N MET A 371 14.12 22.68 -7.82
CA MET A 371 14.16 21.82 -8.99
C MET A 371 13.72 20.39 -8.67
N LEU A 372 14.24 19.79 -7.58
CA LEU A 372 13.84 18.45 -7.14
C LEU A 372 12.36 18.39 -6.80
N ALA A 373 11.85 19.38 -6.07
CA ALA A 373 10.43 19.48 -5.73
C ALA A 373 9.55 19.60 -6.98
N GLY A 374 10.00 20.37 -7.98
CA GLY A 374 9.26 20.49 -9.24
C GLY A 374 9.14 19.18 -10.00
N LEU A 375 10.20 18.37 -9.98
CA LEU A 375 10.18 17.02 -10.58
C LEU A 375 9.26 16.06 -9.82
N GLU A 376 9.37 16.05 -8.49
CA GLU A 376 8.55 15.22 -7.63
C GLU A 376 7.05 15.58 -7.71
N ASP A 377 6.74 16.87 -7.71
CA ASP A 377 5.37 17.37 -7.93
C ASP A 377 4.81 16.99 -9.29
N PHE A 378 5.65 16.91 -10.31
CA PHE A 378 5.21 16.40 -11.61
C PHE A 378 4.89 14.91 -11.56
N GLN A 379 5.73 14.07 -10.95
CA GLN A 379 5.47 12.65 -10.73
C GLN A 379 4.18 12.46 -9.94
N LYS A 380 3.99 13.23 -8.87
CA LYS A 380 2.77 13.23 -8.07
C LYS A 380 1.53 13.55 -8.91
N LYS A 381 1.59 14.57 -9.76
CA LYS A 381 0.48 14.91 -10.68
C LYS A 381 0.17 13.78 -11.66
N LEU A 382 1.18 13.08 -12.17
CA LEU A 382 0.97 11.91 -13.04
C LEU A 382 0.33 10.75 -12.28
N TRP A 383 0.75 10.51 -11.04
CA TRP A 383 0.19 9.46 -10.19
C TRP A 383 -1.27 9.75 -9.81
N LEU A 384 -1.57 10.97 -9.40
CA LEU A 384 -2.91 11.40 -9.00
C LEU A 384 -3.84 11.68 -10.19
N LYS A 385 -3.34 11.61 -11.42
CA LYS A 385 -4.17 11.80 -12.61
C LYS A 385 -5.12 10.63 -12.76
N LYS A 386 -6.43 10.92 -12.88
CA LYS A 386 -7.47 9.91 -13.15
C LYS A 386 -7.11 9.08 -14.39
N LYS A 387 -7.24 7.78 -14.27
CA LYS A 387 -7.05 6.83 -15.37
C LYS A 387 -8.32 6.73 -16.21
N PHE A 388 -8.16 6.40 -17.49
CA PHE A 388 -9.29 6.09 -18.34
C PHE A 388 -9.72 4.64 -18.14
N VAL A 389 -11.02 4.40 -18.28
CA VAL A 389 -11.56 3.04 -18.42
C VAL A 389 -11.15 2.52 -19.78
N VAL A 390 -10.44 1.40 -19.83
CA VAL A 390 -9.93 0.79 -21.07
C VAL A 390 -11.01 -0.07 -21.72
N GLN A 391 -11.76 -0.82 -20.90
CA GLN A 391 -12.78 -1.75 -21.33
C GLN A 391 -13.88 -1.83 -20.29
N SER A 392 -15.13 -1.94 -20.75
CA SER A 392 -16.29 -2.20 -19.90
C SER A 392 -17.10 -3.33 -20.50
N ASP A 393 -17.40 -4.33 -19.70
CA ASP A 393 -18.23 -5.48 -20.07
C ASP A 393 -19.33 -5.68 -19.05
N TYR A 394 -20.35 -6.43 -19.42
CA TYR A 394 -21.56 -6.61 -18.62
C TYR A 394 -21.91 -8.09 -18.51
N CYS A 395 -22.18 -8.52 -17.30
CA CYS A 395 -22.74 -9.84 -17.00
C CYS A 395 -24.23 -9.68 -16.76
N ILE A 396 -25.05 -10.29 -17.62
CA ILE A 396 -26.50 -10.06 -17.65
C ILE A 396 -27.20 -11.42 -17.71
N THR A 397 -28.22 -11.64 -16.86
CA THR A 397 -29.04 -12.86 -16.91
C THR A 397 -29.94 -12.87 -18.15
N LEU A 398 -30.16 -14.04 -18.73
CA LEU A 398 -30.90 -14.18 -20.00
C LEU A 398 -32.34 -13.68 -19.94
N ASP A 399 -33.00 -13.71 -18.77
CA ASP A 399 -34.34 -13.13 -18.56
C ASP A 399 -34.41 -11.62 -18.86
N ARG A 400 -33.25 -10.95 -18.91
CA ARG A 400 -33.13 -9.51 -19.24
C ARG A 400 -32.62 -9.26 -20.66
N VAL A 401 -32.28 -10.33 -21.39
CA VAL A 401 -31.76 -10.24 -22.75
C VAL A 401 -32.91 -10.42 -23.74
N PRO A 402 -33.08 -9.53 -24.74
CA PRO A 402 -34.10 -9.70 -25.76
C PRO A 402 -33.93 -11.00 -26.56
N GLU A 403 -35.04 -11.70 -26.79
CA GLU A 403 -35.07 -12.94 -27.60
C GLU A 403 -34.47 -12.77 -29.00
N SER A 404 -34.57 -11.56 -29.57
CA SER A 404 -34.00 -11.20 -30.88
C SER A 404 -32.48 -11.34 -30.97
N LEU A 405 -31.79 -11.48 -29.81
CA LEU A 405 -30.34 -11.73 -29.71
C LEU A 405 -29.98 -13.20 -29.46
N TYR A 406 -30.97 -14.07 -29.25
CA TYR A 406 -30.72 -15.48 -28.89
C TYR A 406 -30.02 -16.26 -29.97
N ALA A 407 -30.30 -15.99 -31.24
CA ALA A 407 -29.60 -16.60 -32.36
C ALA A 407 -28.08 -16.35 -32.33
N ASP A 408 -27.67 -15.11 -32.01
CA ASP A 408 -26.25 -14.74 -31.89
C ASP A 408 -25.60 -15.42 -30.65
N ILE A 409 -26.36 -15.56 -29.56
CA ILE A 409 -25.90 -16.21 -28.35
C ILE A 409 -25.70 -17.72 -28.58
N CYS A 410 -26.67 -18.39 -29.21
CA CYS A 410 -26.55 -19.80 -29.55
C CYS A 410 -25.37 -20.11 -30.45
N ALA A 411 -25.02 -19.20 -31.34
CA ALA A 411 -23.87 -19.31 -32.25
C ALA A 411 -22.51 -19.04 -31.58
N ASN A 412 -22.50 -18.45 -30.36
CA ASN A 412 -21.27 -18.09 -29.68
C ASN A 412 -20.66 -19.26 -28.91
N GLU A 413 -19.55 -19.79 -29.44
CA GLU A 413 -18.86 -20.93 -28.86
C GLU A 413 -18.17 -20.61 -27.52
N GLU A 414 -17.59 -19.40 -27.39
CA GLU A 414 -16.86 -19.00 -26.18
C GLU A 414 -17.81 -18.84 -25.00
N GLN A 415 -18.98 -18.22 -25.21
CA GLN A 415 -20.00 -18.11 -24.17
C GLN A 415 -20.52 -19.51 -23.75
N ARG A 416 -20.72 -20.42 -24.72
CA ARG A 416 -21.14 -21.80 -24.43
C ARG A 416 -20.11 -22.52 -23.58
N LYS A 417 -18.82 -22.46 -23.95
CA LYS A 417 -17.71 -23.07 -23.19
C LYS A 417 -17.65 -22.51 -21.77
N GLU A 418 -17.85 -21.23 -21.60
CA GLU A 418 -17.86 -20.60 -20.27
C GLU A 418 -19.03 -21.12 -19.42
N TRP A 419 -20.22 -21.30 -20.00
CA TRP A 419 -21.35 -21.90 -19.29
C TRP A 419 -21.14 -23.36 -18.93
N VAL A 420 -20.50 -24.14 -19.81
CA VAL A 420 -20.07 -25.52 -19.48
C VAL A 420 -19.12 -25.49 -18.28
N ARG A 421 -18.12 -24.61 -18.32
CA ARG A 421 -17.13 -24.49 -17.24
C ARG A 421 -17.72 -24.05 -15.90
N LEU A 422 -18.66 -23.09 -15.89
CA LEU A 422 -19.21 -22.50 -14.67
C LEU A 422 -20.42 -23.26 -14.13
N PHE A 423 -21.28 -23.77 -14.99
CA PHE A 423 -22.59 -24.27 -14.65
C PHE A 423 -22.84 -25.70 -15.07
N ALA A 424 -21.84 -26.35 -15.69
CA ALA A 424 -21.93 -27.74 -16.19
C ALA A 424 -23.21 -27.97 -17.03
N ILE A 425 -23.53 -27.05 -17.94
CA ILE A 425 -24.75 -27.12 -18.75
C ILE A 425 -24.76 -28.34 -19.70
N ASP A 426 -23.61 -28.92 -20.01
CA ASP A 426 -23.42 -30.14 -20.80
C ASP A 426 -23.94 -31.39 -20.09
N GLU A 427 -24.20 -31.33 -18.79
CA GLU A 427 -24.84 -32.41 -18.02
C GLU A 427 -26.39 -32.36 -18.08
N ILE A 428 -26.99 -31.34 -18.71
CA ILE A 428 -28.44 -31.22 -18.86
C ILE A 428 -28.91 -32.15 -19.98
N GLU A 429 -29.55 -33.25 -19.60
CA GLU A 429 -30.10 -34.22 -20.52
C GLU A 429 -31.46 -33.77 -21.07
N ARG A 430 -31.72 -34.08 -22.34
CA ARG A 430 -33.00 -33.82 -22.98
C ARG A 430 -34.05 -34.84 -22.54
N ASP A 431 -35.23 -34.36 -22.15
CA ASP A 431 -36.39 -35.19 -21.87
C ASP A 431 -37.66 -34.70 -22.61
N LEU A 432 -38.85 -35.13 -22.22
CA LEU A 432 -40.13 -34.75 -22.84
C LEU A 432 -40.53 -33.29 -22.54
N THR A 433 -39.93 -32.66 -21.54
CA THR A 433 -40.27 -31.33 -21.04
C THR A 433 -39.08 -30.37 -21.07
N THR A 434 -37.86 -30.87 -21.09
CA THR A 434 -36.64 -30.13 -20.97
C THR A 434 -35.81 -30.22 -22.25
N GLU A 435 -35.41 -29.08 -22.79
CA GLU A 435 -34.41 -29.03 -23.88
C GLU A 435 -33.02 -29.31 -23.30
N GLY A 436 -32.38 -30.37 -23.74
CA GLY A 436 -31.04 -30.72 -23.29
C GLY A 436 -29.95 -29.90 -24.00
N TYR A 437 -28.75 -30.06 -23.51
CA TYR A 437 -27.56 -29.45 -24.14
C TYR A 437 -27.36 -29.89 -25.59
N SER A 438 -26.94 -28.97 -26.44
CA SER A 438 -26.60 -29.23 -27.85
C SER A 438 -25.49 -28.29 -28.32
N GLU A 439 -24.83 -28.66 -29.43
CA GLU A 439 -23.78 -27.85 -30.07
C GLU A 439 -24.16 -27.59 -31.54
N PRO A 440 -24.54 -26.34 -31.88
CA PRO A 440 -24.81 -25.18 -31.03
C PRO A 440 -26.02 -25.37 -30.12
N LEU A 441 -26.16 -24.50 -29.11
CA LEU A 441 -27.36 -24.43 -28.26
C LEU A 441 -28.59 -24.01 -29.11
N THR A 442 -29.79 -24.36 -28.64
CA THR A 442 -31.04 -23.91 -29.24
C THR A 442 -31.60 -22.68 -28.51
N GLU A 443 -32.38 -21.85 -29.22
CA GLU A 443 -33.06 -20.71 -28.58
C GLU A 443 -33.98 -21.20 -27.44
N ARG A 444 -34.65 -22.32 -27.61
CA ARG A 444 -35.48 -22.95 -26.57
C ARG A 444 -34.69 -23.31 -25.32
N PHE A 445 -33.46 -23.80 -25.46
CA PHE A 445 -32.56 -24.04 -24.32
C PHE A 445 -32.33 -22.75 -23.52
N LEU A 446 -32.14 -21.60 -24.19
CA LEU A 446 -31.96 -20.31 -23.53
C LEU A 446 -33.25 -19.86 -22.81
N GLU A 447 -34.43 -20.04 -23.44
CA GLU A 447 -35.73 -19.74 -22.85
C GLU A 447 -35.98 -20.55 -21.57
N GLU A 448 -35.60 -21.82 -21.56
CA GLU A 448 -35.77 -22.71 -20.40
C GLU A 448 -34.72 -22.45 -19.29
N ASN A 449 -33.62 -21.71 -19.60
CA ASN A 449 -32.55 -21.39 -18.67
C ASN A 449 -32.35 -19.88 -18.47
N PRO A 450 -33.37 -19.11 -18.04
CA PRO A 450 -33.36 -17.65 -18.01
C PRO A 450 -32.34 -17.04 -17.03
N HIS A 451 -31.79 -17.83 -16.11
CA HIS A 451 -30.82 -17.38 -15.11
C HIS A 451 -29.35 -17.62 -15.51
N LEU A 452 -29.10 -18.18 -16.68
CA LEU A 452 -27.72 -18.21 -17.21
C LEU A 452 -27.22 -16.79 -17.43
N VAL A 453 -25.97 -16.55 -17.06
CA VAL A 453 -25.34 -15.24 -17.13
C VAL A 453 -24.58 -15.10 -18.44
N LEU A 454 -25.04 -14.21 -19.31
CA LEU A 454 -24.32 -13.81 -20.51
C LEU A 454 -23.22 -12.81 -20.12
N ASP A 455 -22.00 -13.00 -20.65
CA ASP A 455 -20.90 -12.05 -20.52
C ASP A 455 -20.60 -11.39 -21.87
N THR A 456 -20.75 -10.06 -21.94
CA THR A 456 -20.52 -9.31 -23.18
C THR A 456 -19.07 -9.31 -23.64
N ALA A 457 -18.12 -9.72 -22.80
CA ALA A 457 -16.71 -9.86 -23.15
C ALA A 457 -16.48 -10.91 -24.27
N PHE A 458 -17.38 -11.88 -24.40
CA PHE A 458 -17.31 -12.91 -25.45
C PHE A 458 -17.94 -12.49 -26.78
N PHE A 459 -18.50 -11.28 -26.86
CA PHE A 459 -19.21 -10.78 -28.04
C PHE A 459 -18.52 -9.55 -28.61
N ASN A 460 -18.80 -9.29 -29.89
CA ASN A 460 -18.32 -8.10 -30.56
C ASN A 460 -19.09 -6.84 -30.13
N ASN A 461 -18.56 -5.66 -30.46
CA ASN A 461 -19.14 -4.38 -30.05
C ASN A 461 -20.54 -4.16 -30.64
N ASP A 462 -20.88 -4.70 -31.81
CA ASP A 462 -22.21 -4.57 -32.41
C ASP A 462 -23.28 -5.27 -31.57
N PHE A 463 -23.02 -6.52 -31.19
CA PHE A 463 -23.90 -7.26 -30.27
C PHE A 463 -24.08 -6.51 -28.94
N LYS A 464 -22.95 -6.08 -28.36
CA LYS A 464 -22.95 -5.35 -27.11
C LYS A 464 -23.79 -4.06 -27.19
N HIS A 465 -23.65 -3.29 -28.24
CA HIS A 465 -24.46 -2.07 -28.43
C HIS A 465 -25.95 -2.39 -28.57
N ARG A 466 -26.33 -3.39 -29.39
CA ARG A 466 -27.74 -3.80 -29.53
C ARG A 466 -28.34 -4.26 -28.20
N LEU A 467 -27.57 -4.98 -27.37
CA LEU A 467 -28.00 -5.40 -26.05
C LEU A 467 -28.21 -4.19 -25.14
N LEU A 468 -27.25 -3.27 -25.07
CA LEU A 468 -27.33 -2.09 -24.21
C LEU A 468 -28.44 -1.11 -24.64
N GLU A 469 -28.69 -0.94 -25.96
CA GLU A 469 -29.78 -0.13 -26.46
C GLU A 469 -31.18 -0.66 -26.06
N SER A 470 -31.27 -1.97 -25.79
CA SER A 470 -32.54 -2.55 -25.31
C SER A 470 -32.85 -2.24 -23.84
N MET A 471 -31.89 -1.68 -23.09
CA MET A 471 -32.02 -1.37 -21.67
C MET A 471 -32.25 0.14 -21.46
N ALA A 472 -33.29 0.50 -20.73
CA ALA A 472 -33.64 1.92 -20.53
C ALA A 472 -32.63 2.67 -19.66
N ASP A 473 -32.13 2.06 -18.60
CA ASP A 473 -31.14 2.62 -17.66
C ASP A 473 -30.32 1.48 -17.05
N ILE A 474 -29.16 1.24 -17.64
CA ILE A 474 -28.30 0.14 -17.21
C ILE A 474 -27.68 0.39 -15.83
N ASP A 475 -27.38 1.64 -15.51
CA ASP A 475 -26.81 1.99 -14.21
C ASP A 475 -27.77 1.74 -13.05
N ALA A 476 -29.06 2.02 -13.26
CA ALA A 476 -30.10 1.75 -12.26
C ALA A 476 -30.42 0.25 -12.13
N GLN A 477 -30.15 -0.53 -13.16
CA GLN A 477 -30.39 -1.98 -13.19
C GLN A 477 -29.16 -2.81 -12.78
N CYS A 478 -28.01 -2.17 -12.61
CA CYS A 478 -26.77 -2.85 -12.24
C CYS A 478 -26.73 -3.14 -10.75
N ASP A 479 -26.66 -4.43 -10.38
CA ASP A 479 -26.60 -4.89 -8.99
C ASP A 479 -25.19 -4.82 -8.40
N GLY A 480 -24.14 -4.75 -9.24
CA GLY A 480 -22.75 -4.72 -8.79
C GLY A 480 -21.78 -4.20 -9.83
N LEU A 481 -20.65 -3.72 -9.38
CA LEU A 481 -19.55 -3.23 -10.20
C LEU A 481 -18.24 -3.91 -9.78
N LEU A 482 -17.61 -4.62 -10.73
CA LEU A 482 -16.26 -5.15 -10.58
C LEU A 482 -15.27 -4.23 -11.29
N VAL A 483 -14.22 -3.83 -10.60
CA VAL A 483 -13.17 -2.96 -11.15
C VAL A 483 -11.83 -3.69 -11.08
N ASN A 484 -11.27 -4.02 -12.25
CA ASN A 484 -9.93 -4.58 -12.36
C ASN A 484 -8.92 -3.45 -12.61
N SER A 485 -8.30 -2.98 -11.55
CA SER A 485 -7.36 -1.87 -11.56
C SER A 485 -6.40 -1.95 -10.37
N GLU A 486 -5.36 -1.13 -10.36
CA GLU A 486 -4.66 -0.79 -9.13
C GLU A 486 -5.66 -0.11 -8.17
N ASN A 487 -5.65 -0.53 -6.90
CA ASN A 487 -6.68 -0.15 -5.93
C ASN A 487 -6.78 1.37 -5.70
N PHE A 488 -5.63 2.07 -5.55
CA PHE A 488 -5.61 3.52 -5.36
C PHE A 488 -6.24 4.25 -6.55
N GLN A 489 -5.91 3.81 -7.78
CA GLN A 489 -6.45 4.40 -9.01
C GLN A 489 -7.94 4.13 -9.18
N ALA A 490 -8.40 2.92 -8.81
CA ALA A 490 -9.82 2.59 -8.80
C ALA A 490 -10.60 3.48 -7.82
N LEU A 491 -10.07 3.66 -6.61
CA LEU A 491 -10.68 4.53 -5.61
C LEU A 491 -10.74 6.00 -6.09
N GLU A 492 -9.69 6.52 -6.73
CA GLU A 492 -9.74 7.87 -7.31
C GLU A 492 -10.79 7.99 -8.43
N LEU A 493 -10.91 6.98 -9.30
CA LEU A 493 -11.85 6.97 -10.41
C LEU A 493 -13.31 6.95 -9.92
N LEU A 494 -13.62 6.13 -8.95
CA LEU A 494 -14.99 5.88 -8.48
C LEU A 494 -15.57 7.01 -7.62
N GLN A 495 -14.74 7.95 -7.14
CA GLN A 495 -15.20 9.05 -6.26
C GLN A 495 -16.35 9.86 -6.86
N GLU A 496 -16.33 10.17 -8.16
CA GLU A 496 -17.38 10.97 -8.78
C GLU A 496 -18.77 10.34 -8.67
N LYS A 497 -18.84 9.01 -8.70
CA LYS A 497 -20.11 8.29 -8.65
C LYS A 497 -20.54 7.92 -7.22
N TYR A 498 -19.59 7.59 -6.35
CA TYR A 498 -19.89 6.95 -5.07
C TYR A 498 -19.49 7.76 -3.82
N GLN A 499 -19.05 9.01 -3.98
CA GLN A 499 -18.73 9.89 -2.85
C GLN A 499 -19.93 10.01 -1.90
N GLU A 500 -19.72 9.83 -0.60
CA GLU A 500 -20.73 9.91 0.47
C GLU A 500 -21.94 8.96 0.29
N GLN A 501 -21.79 7.88 -0.47
CA GLN A 501 -22.90 6.95 -0.74
C GLN A 501 -22.69 5.55 -0.15
N VAL A 502 -21.45 5.19 0.20
CA VAL A 502 -21.11 3.84 0.63
C VAL A 502 -21.42 3.65 2.11
N LYS A 503 -22.24 2.67 2.43
CA LYS A 503 -22.66 2.37 3.79
C LYS A 503 -21.63 1.51 4.54
N CYS A 504 -20.97 0.60 3.83
CA CYS A 504 -19.99 -0.31 4.40
C CYS A 504 -18.82 -0.51 3.45
N VAL A 505 -17.60 -0.38 3.94
CA VAL A 505 -16.36 -0.74 3.25
C VAL A 505 -15.78 -1.96 3.95
N TYR A 506 -15.48 -3.02 3.19
CA TYR A 506 -14.72 -4.17 3.69
C TYR A 506 -13.39 -4.26 2.93
N ILE A 507 -12.29 -4.40 3.66
CA ILE A 507 -10.94 -4.50 3.11
C ILE A 507 -10.29 -5.79 3.61
N ASP A 508 -9.70 -6.53 2.67
CA ASP A 508 -8.82 -7.66 2.92
C ASP A 508 -7.44 -7.33 2.34
N PRO A 509 -6.60 -6.58 3.09
CA PRO A 509 -5.31 -6.10 2.61
C PRO A 509 -4.24 -7.20 2.68
N PRO A 510 -3.07 -7.03 2.05
CA PRO A 510 -1.91 -7.87 2.32
C PRO A 510 -1.58 -7.88 3.81
N TYR A 511 -1.41 -9.08 4.40
CA TYR A 511 -1.19 -9.22 5.85
C TYR A 511 0.26 -9.01 6.29
N ASN A 512 1.15 -8.72 5.35
CA ASN A 512 2.57 -8.47 5.60
C ASN A 512 3.28 -9.64 6.31
N THR A 513 2.87 -10.87 6.02
CA THR A 513 3.37 -12.09 6.66
C THR A 513 4.64 -12.64 6.01
N GLY A 514 5.08 -12.04 4.89
CA GLY A 514 6.22 -12.47 4.09
C GLY A 514 5.89 -13.55 3.05
N GLY A 515 4.62 -13.93 2.94
CA GLY A 515 4.04 -14.73 1.87
C GLY A 515 3.20 -13.92 0.89
N ASP A 516 2.99 -12.66 1.19
CA ASP A 516 2.24 -11.72 0.36
C ASP A 516 3.13 -11.20 -0.77
N ASP A 517 2.53 -10.86 -1.91
CA ASP A 517 3.22 -10.24 -3.07
C ASP A 517 3.60 -8.77 -2.82
N PHE A 518 3.91 -8.43 -1.57
CA PHE A 518 4.30 -7.08 -1.18
C PHE A 518 5.83 -6.94 -1.28
N LEU A 519 6.29 -6.06 -2.14
CA LEU A 519 7.70 -5.77 -2.35
C LEU A 519 8.12 -4.57 -1.50
N TYR A 520 9.34 -4.63 -0.96
CA TYR A 520 9.85 -3.60 -0.07
C TYR A 520 11.12 -2.98 -0.62
N LYS A 521 11.22 -1.67 -0.48
CA LYS A 521 12.46 -0.94 -0.68
C LYS A 521 13.25 -0.98 0.64
N ASP A 522 14.47 -1.51 0.61
CA ASP A 522 15.36 -1.64 1.78
C ASP A 522 14.72 -2.40 2.97
N ALA A 523 14.92 -1.88 4.19
CA ALA A 523 14.42 -2.46 5.43
C ALA A 523 13.06 -1.87 5.89
N TYR A 524 12.35 -1.13 5.03
CA TYR A 524 11.13 -0.40 5.39
C TYR A 524 9.84 -1.22 5.30
N GLN A 525 9.91 -2.52 5.59
CA GLN A 525 8.76 -3.42 5.46
C GLN A 525 7.48 -2.88 6.10
N GLU A 526 7.54 -2.52 7.38
CA GLU A 526 6.39 -2.03 8.12
C GLU A 526 5.97 -0.62 7.69
N SER A 527 6.93 0.28 7.45
CA SER A 527 6.67 1.63 6.98
C SER A 527 6.03 1.66 5.59
N SER A 528 6.49 0.81 4.68
CA SER A 528 5.93 0.68 3.33
C SER A 528 4.50 0.17 3.37
N TRP A 529 4.23 -0.84 4.20
CA TRP A 529 2.89 -1.37 4.41
C TRP A 529 1.95 -0.31 4.99
N LEU A 530 2.38 0.41 6.03
CA LEU A 530 1.60 1.50 6.64
C LEU A 530 1.27 2.60 5.63
N SER A 531 2.23 3.04 4.81
CA SER A 531 1.97 4.03 3.76
C SER A 531 0.97 3.53 2.73
N CYS A 532 1.09 2.26 2.30
CA CYS A 532 0.15 1.63 1.37
C CYS A 532 -1.29 1.65 1.93
N ILE A 533 -1.47 1.20 3.16
CA ILE A 533 -2.80 1.15 3.79
C ILE A 533 -3.34 2.55 4.09
N ASN A 534 -2.48 3.46 4.59
CA ASN A 534 -2.86 4.84 4.90
C ASN A 534 -3.47 5.57 3.71
N ASP A 535 -2.83 5.50 2.55
CA ASP A 535 -3.30 6.20 1.36
C ASP A 535 -4.67 5.69 0.90
N ARG A 536 -4.92 4.39 1.02
CA ARG A 536 -6.20 3.76 0.64
C ARG A 536 -7.30 4.01 1.67
N LEU A 537 -6.96 4.04 2.95
CA LEU A 537 -7.90 4.42 4.02
C LEU A 537 -8.33 5.89 3.85
N ASP A 538 -7.38 6.79 3.55
CA ASP A 538 -7.69 8.21 3.33
C ASP A 538 -8.66 8.44 2.17
N LEU A 539 -8.48 7.73 1.05
CA LEU A 539 -9.43 7.74 -0.05
C LEU A 539 -10.78 7.13 0.35
N SER A 540 -10.77 6.00 1.08
CA SER A 540 -11.99 5.29 1.48
C SER A 540 -12.90 6.15 2.36
N LYS A 541 -12.36 7.06 3.18
CA LYS A 541 -13.15 7.98 4.01
C LYS A 541 -14.11 8.85 3.20
N ARG A 542 -13.76 9.20 1.96
CA ARG A 542 -14.57 10.06 1.10
C ARG A 542 -15.84 9.38 0.57
N TYR A 543 -15.89 8.06 0.68
CA TYR A 543 -17.03 7.26 0.21
C TYR A 543 -18.15 7.13 1.24
N PHE A 544 -17.84 7.30 2.54
CA PHE A 544 -18.78 6.96 3.57
C PHE A 544 -20.02 7.83 3.57
N LYS A 545 -21.16 7.16 3.49
CA LYS A 545 -22.44 7.74 3.87
C LYS A 545 -22.47 8.01 5.38
N GLU A 546 -23.32 8.92 5.82
CA GLU A 546 -23.61 9.14 7.25
C GLU A 546 -23.96 7.81 7.95
N GLY A 547 -23.33 7.54 9.08
CA GLY A 547 -23.42 6.25 9.80
C GLY A 547 -22.71 5.07 9.12
N GLY A 548 -21.89 5.34 8.12
CA GLY A 548 -21.10 4.32 7.42
C GLY A 548 -20.03 3.69 8.30
N SER A 549 -19.56 2.52 7.90
CA SER A 549 -18.55 1.76 8.65
C SER A 549 -17.51 1.13 7.73
N ILE A 550 -16.33 0.86 8.30
CA ILE A 550 -15.27 0.11 7.67
C ILE A 550 -14.88 -1.10 8.51
N ALA A 551 -14.64 -2.22 7.86
CA ALA A 551 -14.13 -3.43 8.46
C ALA A 551 -12.87 -3.88 7.71
N VAL A 552 -11.79 -4.16 8.42
CA VAL A 552 -10.51 -4.55 7.84
C VAL A 552 -10.06 -5.87 8.44
N SER A 553 -9.88 -6.89 7.58
CA SER A 553 -9.28 -8.17 7.98
C SER A 553 -7.78 -8.04 8.14
N ILE A 554 -7.19 -8.66 9.16
CA ILE A 554 -5.75 -8.60 9.39
C ILE A 554 -5.25 -9.79 10.23
N ASP A 555 -4.00 -10.20 9.98
CA ASP A 555 -3.27 -11.11 10.87
C ASP A 555 -2.78 -10.36 12.12
N ILE A 556 -2.56 -11.09 13.20
CA ILE A 556 -2.07 -10.55 14.47
C ILE A 556 -0.74 -9.81 14.35
N LYS A 557 0.05 -10.11 13.32
CA LYS A 557 1.36 -9.50 13.09
C LYS A 557 1.30 -7.97 12.89
N GLU A 558 0.28 -7.49 12.18
CA GLU A 558 0.10 -6.07 11.89
C GLU A 558 -1.12 -5.44 12.58
N LEU A 559 -1.78 -6.20 13.46
CA LEU A 559 -3.01 -5.77 14.12
C LEU A 559 -2.84 -4.48 14.94
N ASP A 560 -1.79 -4.39 15.72
CA ASP A 560 -1.48 -3.22 16.57
C ASP A 560 -1.22 -1.97 15.74
N LYS A 561 -0.48 -2.11 14.65
CA LYS A 561 -0.15 -1.02 13.73
C LYS A 561 -1.40 -0.56 12.95
N LEU A 562 -2.24 -1.50 12.51
CA LEU A 562 -3.50 -1.19 11.85
C LEU A 562 -4.44 -0.43 12.78
N ILE A 563 -4.60 -0.86 14.03
CA ILE A 563 -5.42 -0.17 15.02
C ILE A 563 -4.89 1.25 15.24
N GLY A 564 -3.58 1.41 15.47
CA GLY A 564 -3.00 2.74 15.64
C GLY A 564 -3.19 3.65 14.42
N LEU A 565 -3.10 3.11 13.20
CA LEU A 565 -3.35 3.85 11.98
C LEU A 565 -4.83 4.25 11.85
N MET A 566 -5.75 3.34 12.14
CA MET A 566 -7.18 3.61 12.05
C MET A 566 -7.66 4.57 13.16
N ASP A 567 -7.11 4.46 14.37
CA ASP A 567 -7.34 5.43 15.45
C ASP A 567 -6.91 6.85 15.02
N MET A 568 -5.74 6.99 14.40
CA MET A 568 -5.26 8.26 13.87
C MET A 568 -6.14 8.81 12.74
N GLN A 569 -6.66 7.95 11.87
CA GLN A 569 -7.44 8.35 10.70
C GLN A 569 -8.91 8.61 10.98
N LEU A 570 -9.52 7.86 11.88
CA LEU A 570 -10.96 7.83 12.13
C LEU A 570 -11.36 8.24 13.55
N GLY A 571 -10.39 8.30 14.49
CA GLY A 571 -10.63 8.51 15.92
C GLY A 571 -10.84 7.18 16.68
N ASP A 572 -10.22 7.03 17.83
CA ASP A 572 -10.32 5.82 18.67
C ASP A 572 -11.75 5.62 19.23
N GLU A 573 -12.48 6.69 19.46
CA GLU A 573 -13.89 6.70 19.87
C GLU A 573 -14.82 6.06 18.81
N ASN A 574 -14.38 6.03 17.56
CA ASN A 574 -15.12 5.45 16.45
C ASN A 574 -14.83 3.96 16.23
N ARG A 575 -13.91 3.38 17.00
CA ARG A 575 -13.67 1.94 16.98
C ARG A 575 -14.85 1.18 17.60
N LYS A 576 -15.47 0.29 16.84
CA LYS A 576 -16.69 -0.43 17.22
C LYS A 576 -16.40 -1.85 17.71
N ALA A 577 -15.48 -2.55 17.05
CA ALA A 577 -15.13 -3.92 17.43
C ALA A 577 -13.75 -4.33 16.94
N ASN A 578 -13.14 -5.29 17.66
CA ASN A 578 -12.09 -6.16 17.14
C ASN A 578 -12.61 -7.59 17.26
N ILE A 579 -12.98 -8.17 16.12
CA ILE A 579 -13.60 -9.51 16.05
C ILE A 579 -12.49 -10.52 15.75
N THR A 580 -12.29 -11.47 16.66
CA THR A 580 -11.36 -12.58 16.44
C THR A 580 -12.07 -13.75 15.78
N ILE A 581 -11.59 -14.15 14.59
CA ILE A 581 -12.15 -15.23 13.80
C ILE A 581 -11.22 -16.45 13.89
N ARG A 582 -11.78 -17.62 14.20
CA ARG A 582 -11.02 -18.87 14.15
C ARG A 582 -10.88 -19.32 12.70
N ARG A 583 -9.64 -19.28 12.18
CA ARG A 583 -9.31 -19.63 10.79
C ARG A 583 -8.99 -21.11 10.57
N ALA A 584 -8.37 -21.77 11.54
CA ALA A 584 -7.81 -23.10 11.33
C ALA A 584 -7.99 -24.02 12.54
N SER A 585 -7.86 -25.34 12.29
CA SER A 585 -7.75 -26.35 13.35
C SER A 585 -6.32 -26.40 13.89
N ILE A 586 -6.20 -26.80 15.16
CA ILE A 586 -4.91 -27.10 15.82
C ILE A 586 -4.32 -28.45 15.40
N THR A 587 -4.78 -29.06 14.31
CA THR A 587 -4.32 -30.37 13.81
C THR A 587 -3.43 -30.21 12.57
N GLY A 588 -2.57 -31.21 12.32
CA GLY A 588 -1.72 -31.28 11.13
C GLY A 588 -0.31 -30.74 11.33
N ALA A 589 0.37 -30.37 10.22
CA ALA A 589 1.78 -29.95 10.22
C ALA A 589 2.10 -28.76 11.14
N LYS A 590 1.12 -27.93 11.48
CA LYS A 590 1.28 -26.78 12.38
C LYS A 590 1.58 -27.20 13.83
N VAL A 591 1.19 -28.41 14.24
CA VAL A 591 1.41 -28.94 15.60
C VAL A 591 2.85 -29.43 15.80
N ILE A 592 3.56 -29.66 14.71
CA ILE A 592 4.94 -30.18 14.74
C ILE A 592 5.97 -29.06 15.04
N ASN A 593 5.60 -27.82 14.84
CA ASN A 593 6.48 -26.67 15.12
C ASN A 593 6.47 -26.35 16.62
N PRO A 594 7.65 -26.21 17.26
CA PRO A 594 7.73 -25.79 18.65
C PRO A 594 7.25 -24.33 18.79
N GLY A 595 6.23 -24.11 19.62
CA GLY A 595 5.71 -22.79 19.94
C GLY A 595 4.19 -22.71 19.98
N LEU A 596 3.67 -21.51 20.24
CA LEU A 596 2.24 -21.23 20.21
C LEU A 596 1.76 -21.12 18.75
N VAL A 597 0.74 -21.89 18.41
CA VAL A 597 0.16 -21.88 17.05
C VAL A 597 -0.93 -20.83 16.98
N ASN A 598 -0.76 -19.83 16.12
CA ASN A 598 -1.83 -18.88 15.81
C ASN A 598 -2.85 -19.55 14.87
N ILE A 599 -4.11 -19.58 15.31
CA ILE A 599 -5.25 -20.18 14.58
C ILE A 599 -6.35 -19.14 14.29
N SER A 600 -6.08 -17.87 14.59
CA SER A 600 -7.06 -16.79 14.46
C SER A 600 -6.60 -15.70 13.51
N GLU A 601 -7.58 -15.01 12.97
CA GLU A 601 -7.47 -13.71 12.27
C GLU A 601 -8.35 -12.69 12.98
N ASN A 602 -8.16 -11.42 12.66
CA ASN A 602 -8.91 -10.35 13.26
C ASN A 602 -9.64 -9.54 12.18
N VAL A 603 -10.82 -9.05 12.52
CA VAL A 603 -11.53 -8.01 11.75
C VAL A 603 -11.72 -6.80 12.64
N VAL A 604 -11.09 -5.70 12.30
CA VAL A 604 -11.17 -4.45 13.06
C VAL A 604 -12.23 -3.57 12.42
N MET A 605 -13.18 -3.07 13.21
CA MET A 605 -14.32 -2.29 12.72
C MET A 605 -14.34 -0.89 13.31
N TYR A 606 -14.57 0.10 12.44
CA TYR A 606 -14.76 1.51 12.81
C TYR A 606 -16.01 2.07 12.13
N SER A 607 -16.66 3.05 12.78
CA SER A 607 -17.60 3.94 12.11
C SER A 607 -16.86 5.16 11.53
N ASN A 608 -17.52 5.90 10.63
CA ASN A 608 -16.94 7.13 10.09
C ASN A 608 -17.04 8.35 11.02
N GLY A 609 -17.56 8.18 12.24
CA GLY A 609 -17.74 9.27 13.21
C GLY A 609 -18.87 10.26 12.89
N GLN A 610 -19.55 10.09 11.76
CA GLN A 610 -20.67 10.94 11.33
C GLN A 610 -21.98 10.21 11.51
N GLY A 611 -22.96 10.88 12.12
CA GLY A 611 -24.27 10.30 12.38
C GLY A 611 -24.26 9.14 13.39
N LYS A 612 -25.39 8.47 13.50
CA LYS A 612 -25.57 7.36 14.44
C LYS A 612 -25.27 6.01 13.76
N TRP A 613 -24.14 5.41 14.10
CA TRP A 613 -23.90 4.02 13.70
C TRP A 613 -24.76 3.07 14.54
N GLN A 614 -25.52 2.22 13.88
CA GLN A 614 -26.33 1.20 14.55
C GLN A 614 -26.07 -0.15 13.87
N PRO A 615 -25.61 -1.17 14.63
CA PRO A 615 -25.59 -2.54 14.12
C PRO A 615 -27.02 -3.02 13.92
N GLN A 616 -27.23 -3.84 12.89
CA GLN A 616 -28.48 -4.59 12.80
C GLN A 616 -28.38 -5.79 13.75
N ASP A 617 -29.45 -6.03 14.48
CA ASP A 617 -29.54 -7.21 15.31
C ASP A 617 -29.48 -8.47 14.43
N ALA A 618 -28.46 -9.27 14.64
CA ALA A 618 -28.34 -10.55 13.99
C ALA A 618 -28.97 -11.61 14.89
N PHE A 619 -30.21 -11.96 14.61
CA PHE A 619 -30.88 -13.06 15.30
C PHE A 619 -30.41 -14.39 14.69
N ARG A 620 -29.97 -15.29 15.56
CA ARG A 620 -29.74 -16.70 15.22
C ARG A 620 -30.77 -17.52 15.94
N GLU A 621 -31.47 -18.38 15.22
CA GLU A 621 -32.30 -19.39 15.86
C GLU A 621 -31.44 -20.21 16.83
N LYS A 622 -31.80 -20.13 18.10
CA LYS A 622 -31.24 -21.00 19.11
C LYS A 622 -32.29 -22.09 19.42
N GLY A 623 -31.83 -23.31 19.55
CA GLY A 623 -32.64 -24.35 20.16
C GLY A 623 -33.04 -23.93 21.59
N TYR A 624 -33.94 -24.67 22.18
CA TYR A 624 -34.43 -24.46 23.53
C TYR A 624 -33.27 -24.35 24.54
N ASP A 625 -33.26 -23.26 25.31
CA ASP A 625 -32.32 -23.04 26.41
C ASP A 625 -32.92 -23.70 27.68
N ASP A 626 -32.35 -24.80 28.10
CA ASP A 626 -32.81 -25.63 29.25
C ASP A 626 -32.78 -24.87 30.58
N ARG A 627 -32.10 -23.73 30.67
CA ARG A 627 -32.16 -22.81 31.83
C ARG A 627 -33.57 -22.25 32.04
N TYR A 628 -34.37 -22.12 30.99
CA TYR A 628 -35.79 -21.78 31.05
C TYR A 628 -36.65 -23.00 31.42
N GLY A 629 -36.29 -23.67 32.51
CA GLY A 629 -36.86 -24.96 32.90
C GLY A 629 -38.13 -24.88 33.72
N LYS A 630 -38.65 -23.70 34.05
CA LYS A 630 -39.88 -23.50 34.84
C LYS A 630 -41.00 -22.91 33.99
N MET A 631 -42.21 -23.13 34.41
CA MET A 631 -43.42 -22.64 33.77
C MET A 631 -44.45 -22.18 34.81
N ILE A 632 -45.08 -21.02 34.58
CA ILE A 632 -46.15 -20.49 35.42
C ILE A 632 -47.47 -21.11 34.90
N LEU A 633 -48.23 -21.76 35.79
CA LEU A 633 -49.47 -22.44 35.38
C LEU A 633 -50.65 -21.45 35.30
N ASN A 634 -50.64 -20.40 36.07
CA ASN A 634 -51.74 -19.42 36.21
C ASN A 634 -51.24 -17.99 36.01
N ILE A 635 -50.57 -17.69 34.86
CA ILE A 635 -49.92 -16.39 34.57
C ILE A 635 -50.87 -15.20 34.73
N ASN A 636 -52.18 -15.39 34.52
CA ASN A 636 -53.17 -14.33 34.65
C ASN A 636 -53.51 -13.98 36.14
N ALA A 637 -53.02 -14.77 37.11
CA ALA A 637 -53.16 -14.47 38.52
C ALA A 637 -52.17 -13.38 38.92
N LYS A 638 -52.41 -12.72 40.09
CA LYS A 638 -51.40 -11.81 40.64
C LYS A 638 -50.08 -12.54 40.87
N PRO A 639 -48.94 -11.95 40.65
CA PRO A 639 -47.60 -12.56 40.79
C PRO A 639 -47.38 -13.27 42.13
N GLU A 640 -47.98 -12.78 43.20
CA GLU A 640 -47.93 -13.35 44.54
C GLU A 640 -48.66 -14.72 44.66
N LYS A 641 -49.50 -15.07 43.66
CA LYS A 641 -50.29 -16.27 43.60
C LYS A 641 -49.91 -17.23 42.46
N TRP A 642 -48.75 -16.98 41.84
CA TRP A 642 -48.27 -17.81 40.75
C TRP A 642 -47.96 -19.24 41.23
N GLU A 643 -48.42 -20.19 40.47
CA GLU A 643 -48.14 -21.62 40.66
C GLU A 643 -47.14 -22.08 39.61
N TYR A 644 -46.16 -22.84 40.00
CA TYR A 644 -45.04 -23.21 39.16
C TYR A 644 -45.01 -24.74 38.90
N SER A 645 -44.68 -25.13 37.66
CA SER A 645 -44.32 -26.45 37.23
C SER A 645 -43.01 -26.46 36.52
N THR A 646 -42.49 -27.62 36.13
CA THR A 646 -41.35 -27.64 35.18
C THR A 646 -41.87 -27.75 33.77
N VAL A 647 -41.13 -27.16 32.80
CA VAL A 647 -41.43 -27.24 31.36
C VAL A 647 -41.58 -28.71 30.94
N LEU A 648 -40.70 -29.61 31.39
CA LEU A 648 -40.74 -31.03 31.03
C LEU A 648 -41.92 -31.77 31.64
N ASP A 649 -42.43 -31.37 32.82
CA ASP A 649 -43.60 -32.02 33.41
C ASP A 649 -44.86 -31.60 32.64
N GLU A 650 -45.01 -30.36 32.25
CA GLU A 650 -46.14 -29.90 31.46
C GLU A 650 -46.08 -30.42 30.02
N PHE A 651 -44.90 -30.50 29.41
CA PHE A 651 -44.71 -31.13 28.10
C PHE A 651 -45.07 -32.61 28.14
N ALA A 652 -44.70 -33.34 29.20
CA ALA A 652 -45.07 -34.74 29.39
C ALA A 652 -46.59 -34.93 29.52
N LYS A 653 -47.27 -34.05 30.26
CA LYS A 653 -48.71 -34.02 30.38
C LYS A 653 -49.39 -33.79 29.02
N GLU A 654 -48.92 -32.84 28.24
CA GLU A 654 -49.45 -32.54 26.90
C GLU A 654 -49.32 -33.76 25.97
N LYS A 655 -48.18 -34.43 26.00
CA LYS A 655 -47.94 -35.62 25.18
C LYS A 655 -48.59 -36.89 25.75
N GLY A 656 -49.17 -36.84 26.95
CA GLY A 656 -49.82 -37.98 27.59
C GLY A 656 -48.86 -39.12 28.00
N VAL A 657 -47.57 -38.77 28.26
CA VAL A 657 -46.51 -39.74 28.55
C VAL A 657 -45.77 -39.38 29.84
N ALA A 658 -45.16 -40.39 30.46
CA ALA A 658 -44.31 -40.13 31.60
C ALA A 658 -43.03 -39.38 31.17
N LYS A 659 -42.60 -38.36 31.96
CA LYS A 659 -41.41 -37.53 31.71
C LYS A 659 -40.17 -38.37 31.35
N THR A 660 -39.96 -39.50 32.01
CA THR A 660 -38.81 -40.40 31.79
C THR A 660 -38.86 -41.13 30.45
N GLN A 661 -40.02 -41.16 29.79
CA GLN A 661 -40.22 -41.86 28.50
C GLN A 661 -40.28 -40.91 27.30
N LEU A 662 -40.33 -39.59 27.50
CA LEU A 662 -40.44 -38.58 26.44
C LEU A 662 -39.41 -38.76 25.31
N ARG A 663 -38.13 -38.86 25.65
CA ARG A 663 -37.06 -39.04 24.64
C ARG A 663 -37.18 -40.39 23.90
N LYS A 664 -37.57 -41.46 24.61
CA LYS A 664 -37.69 -42.77 24.01
C LYS A 664 -38.87 -42.82 23.04
N GLN A 665 -39.96 -42.12 23.34
CA GLN A 665 -41.19 -42.16 22.56
C GLN A 665 -41.17 -41.20 21.36
N LEU A 666 -40.56 -40.03 21.52
CA LEU A 666 -40.44 -39.02 20.45
C LEU A 666 -39.23 -39.20 19.56
N GLY A 667 -38.19 -39.96 20.00
CA GLY A 667 -37.00 -40.21 19.21
C GLY A 667 -36.34 -38.93 18.72
N ASP A 668 -36.04 -38.84 17.43
CA ASP A 668 -35.39 -37.70 16.80
C ASP A 668 -36.23 -36.42 16.82
N ALA A 669 -37.56 -36.54 16.86
CA ALA A 669 -38.48 -35.39 16.92
C ALA A 669 -38.53 -34.72 18.32
N TYR A 670 -37.88 -35.30 19.34
CA TYR A 670 -37.95 -34.78 20.72
C TYR A 670 -37.57 -33.30 20.85
N ASN A 671 -36.48 -32.89 20.23
CA ASN A 671 -35.99 -31.52 20.37
C ASN A 671 -36.91 -30.53 19.66
N ASP A 672 -37.41 -30.87 18.49
CA ASP A 672 -38.27 -29.98 17.68
C ASP A 672 -39.67 -29.86 18.35
N GLU A 673 -40.22 -30.94 18.86
CA GLU A 673 -41.48 -30.93 19.56
C GLU A 673 -41.39 -30.18 20.90
N LEU A 674 -40.28 -30.33 21.64
CA LEU A 674 -40.03 -29.57 22.86
C LEU A 674 -39.87 -28.08 22.57
N LEU A 675 -39.10 -27.72 21.53
CA LEU A 675 -38.93 -26.35 21.13
C LEU A 675 -40.28 -25.72 20.75
N LYS A 676 -41.08 -26.41 19.95
CA LYS A 676 -42.42 -25.96 19.59
C LYS A 676 -43.30 -25.73 20.83
N PHE A 677 -43.33 -26.68 21.76
CA PHE A 677 -44.06 -26.55 23.02
C PHE A 677 -43.64 -25.32 23.80
N VAL A 678 -42.33 -25.08 23.90
CA VAL A 678 -41.79 -23.90 24.62
C VAL A 678 -42.16 -22.58 23.92
N ILE A 679 -42.10 -22.54 22.58
CA ILE A 679 -42.50 -21.34 21.79
C ILE A 679 -43.99 -21.07 22.01
N ASP A 680 -44.85 -22.10 21.90
CA ASP A 680 -46.29 -21.95 22.09
C ASP A 680 -46.69 -21.54 23.52
N ASN A 681 -45.76 -21.70 24.47
CA ASN A 681 -45.93 -21.34 25.87
C ASN A 681 -44.98 -20.25 26.35
N SER A 682 -44.36 -19.50 25.44
CA SER A 682 -43.28 -18.55 25.73
C SER A 682 -43.65 -17.49 26.77
N GLU A 683 -44.90 -17.04 26.83
CA GLU A 683 -45.38 -16.03 27.79
C GLU A 683 -45.32 -16.51 29.26
N ARG A 684 -45.22 -17.79 29.51
CA ARG A 684 -45.26 -18.39 30.85
C ARG A 684 -44.07 -19.29 31.18
N VAL A 685 -43.18 -19.49 30.23
CA VAL A 685 -41.90 -20.20 30.43
C VAL A 685 -40.86 -19.22 30.99
N ILE A 686 -40.29 -19.60 32.13
CA ILE A 686 -39.42 -18.69 32.89
C ILE A 686 -38.12 -19.36 33.34
N ARG A 687 -37.14 -18.49 33.62
CA ARG A 687 -35.94 -18.85 34.38
C ARG A 687 -35.72 -17.88 35.56
N LEU A 688 -35.07 -18.37 36.59
CA LEU A 688 -34.55 -17.53 37.66
C LEU A 688 -33.11 -17.18 37.34
N ALA A 689 -32.78 -15.88 37.39
CA ALA A 689 -31.44 -15.39 37.13
C ALA A 689 -30.93 -14.57 38.34
N ALA A 690 -29.64 -14.65 38.65
CA ALA A 690 -29.02 -13.79 39.63
C ALA A 690 -29.07 -12.33 39.13
N LEU A 691 -29.37 -11.41 40.05
CA LEU A 691 -29.31 -9.98 39.77
C LEU A 691 -27.86 -9.52 39.87
N ASP A 692 -27.38 -8.89 38.81
CA ASP A 692 -26.13 -8.12 38.86
C ASP A 692 -26.39 -6.79 39.55
N THR A 693 -25.96 -6.69 40.80
CA THR A 693 -26.22 -5.52 41.66
C THR A 693 -25.53 -4.25 41.19
N ASP A 694 -24.51 -4.37 40.35
CA ASP A 694 -23.73 -3.24 39.88
C ASP A 694 -24.36 -2.61 38.62
N SER A 695 -25.21 -3.38 37.90
CA SER A 695 -25.87 -2.93 36.67
C SER A 695 -27.34 -2.49 36.85
N VAL A 696 -27.91 -2.59 38.04
CA VAL A 696 -29.31 -2.28 38.29
C VAL A 696 -29.47 -1.12 39.28
N SER A 697 -30.66 -0.49 39.31
CA SER A 697 -30.97 0.62 40.23
C SER A 697 -30.90 0.17 41.69
N GLN A 698 -30.63 1.12 42.57
CA GLN A 698 -30.61 0.86 44.04
C GLN A 698 -31.95 0.33 44.58
N GLU A 699 -33.05 0.69 43.93
CA GLU A 699 -34.37 0.24 44.29
C GLU A 699 -34.53 -1.28 43.99
N VAL A 700 -34.04 -1.74 42.84
CA VAL A 700 -33.97 -3.17 42.46
C VAL A 700 -33.11 -3.95 43.46
N VAL A 701 -31.96 -3.41 43.86
CA VAL A 701 -31.07 -4.02 44.87
C VAL A 701 -31.76 -4.12 46.25
N LYS A 702 -32.51 -3.10 46.63
CA LYS A 702 -33.27 -3.12 47.88
C LYS A 702 -34.36 -4.17 47.89
N LEU A 703 -35.14 -4.24 46.82
CA LEU A 703 -36.17 -5.26 46.64
C LEU A 703 -35.60 -6.68 46.59
N SER A 704 -34.47 -6.89 45.96
CA SER A 704 -33.77 -8.18 45.95
C SER A 704 -33.38 -8.64 47.35
N LYS A 705 -32.89 -7.72 48.20
CA LYS A 705 -32.56 -8.01 49.59
C LYS A 705 -33.83 -8.32 50.42
N GLU A 706 -34.90 -7.61 50.16
CA GLU A 706 -36.18 -7.83 50.84
C GLU A 706 -36.80 -9.18 50.43
N SER A 707 -36.74 -9.50 49.15
CA SER A 707 -37.28 -10.78 48.63
C SER A 707 -36.59 -12.03 49.24
N LYS A 708 -35.32 -11.91 49.67
CA LYS A 708 -34.62 -12.98 50.40
C LYS A 708 -35.21 -13.27 51.78
N LYS A 709 -35.85 -12.27 52.41
CA LYS A 709 -36.53 -12.49 53.70
C LYS A 709 -37.88 -13.14 53.56
N HIS A 710 -38.48 -13.03 52.36
CA HIS A 710 -39.80 -13.56 52.05
C HIS A 710 -39.73 -14.33 50.72
N PRO A 711 -39.05 -15.48 50.66
CA PRO A 711 -38.81 -16.23 49.43
C PRO A 711 -40.09 -16.75 48.78
N GLU A 712 -41.19 -16.78 49.49
CA GLU A 712 -42.52 -17.19 48.99
C GLU A 712 -43.24 -16.08 48.24
N LYS A 713 -42.69 -14.82 48.24
CA LYS A 713 -43.30 -13.68 47.57
C LYS A 713 -42.57 -13.31 46.30
N VAL A 714 -43.34 -12.83 45.31
CA VAL A 714 -42.82 -12.18 44.12
C VAL A 714 -43.05 -10.67 44.26
N TYR A 715 -41.99 -9.91 44.20
CA TYR A 715 -42.02 -8.45 44.19
C TYR A 715 -41.98 -7.94 42.76
N VAL A 716 -42.83 -6.98 42.41
CA VAL A 716 -42.92 -6.41 41.06
C VAL A 716 -42.45 -4.97 41.12
N LEU A 717 -41.54 -4.58 40.24
CA LEU A 717 -41.15 -3.20 40.03
C LEU A 717 -41.38 -2.83 38.57
N PRO A 718 -42.34 -1.93 38.28
CA PRO A 718 -42.63 -1.49 36.95
C PRO A 718 -41.43 -0.78 36.31
N ARG A 719 -41.28 -0.92 34.98
CA ARG A 719 -40.24 -0.23 34.18
C ARG A 719 -40.88 0.69 33.16
N GLU A 720 -40.29 1.88 33.01
CA GLU A 720 -40.72 2.90 32.05
C GLU A 720 -39.88 2.93 30.78
N ASP A 721 -38.83 2.09 30.71
CA ASP A 721 -37.84 2.06 29.64
C ASP A 721 -38.19 1.14 28.45
N GLY A 722 -39.41 0.63 28.44
CA GLY A 722 -39.89 -0.25 27.36
C GLY A 722 -39.53 -1.74 27.50
N PHE A 723 -38.85 -2.12 28.57
CA PHE A 723 -38.59 -3.51 28.91
C PHE A 723 -39.65 -4.05 29.89
N ASN A 724 -39.71 -5.38 30.03
CA ASN A 724 -40.59 -6.05 31.00
C ASN A 724 -40.28 -5.59 32.41
N ASP A 725 -41.33 -5.51 33.26
CA ASP A 725 -41.21 -5.22 34.71
C ASP A 725 -40.25 -6.18 35.39
N TYR A 726 -39.58 -5.70 36.47
CA TYR A 726 -38.80 -6.61 37.30
C TYR A 726 -39.73 -7.45 38.20
N TYR A 727 -39.66 -8.78 38.04
CA TYR A 727 -40.25 -9.72 38.97
C TYR A 727 -39.14 -10.36 39.79
N ILE A 728 -39.13 -10.06 41.10
CA ILE A 728 -38.03 -10.45 41.98
C ILE A 728 -38.53 -11.42 43.05
N THR A 729 -37.90 -12.55 43.20
CA THR A 729 -38.20 -13.56 44.23
C THR A 729 -36.90 -14.17 44.76
N ASN A 730 -36.81 -14.39 46.07
CA ASN A 730 -35.65 -15.00 46.72
C ASN A 730 -34.28 -14.43 46.26
N GLY A 731 -34.18 -13.11 46.04
CA GLY A 731 -32.99 -12.47 45.57
C GLY A 731 -32.63 -12.63 44.12
N GLN A 732 -33.46 -13.26 43.32
CA GLN A 732 -33.32 -13.53 41.90
C GLN A 732 -34.38 -12.82 41.08
N THR A 733 -34.08 -12.50 39.81
CA THR A 733 -35.10 -12.03 38.89
C THR A 733 -35.69 -13.18 38.09
N ILE A 734 -37.01 -13.08 37.82
CA ILE A 734 -37.70 -13.96 36.88
C ILE A 734 -37.56 -13.37 35.51
N LEU A 735 -37.03 -14.15 34.58
CA LEU A 735 -36.92 -13.83 33.14
C LEU A 735 -37.88 -14.71 32.38
N PHE A 736 -38.65 -14.10 31.47
CA PHE A 736 -39.57 -14.77 30.53
C PHE A 736 -38.89 -15.07 29.21
#